data_215b241910513418b0d73d9c625e0c60
#
_entry.id   215b241910513418b0d73d9c625e0c60
#
_cell.length_a   1.000
_cell.length_b   1.000
_cell.length_c   1.000
_cell.angle_alpha   90.00
_cell.angle_beta   90.00
_cell.angle_gamma   90.00
#
_symmetry.space_group_name_H-M   'P 1'
#
loop_
_entity.id
_entity.type
_entity.pdbx_description
1 polymer ?
#
loop_
_entity_poly.entity_id
_entity_poly.type
_entity_poly.pdbx_seq_one_letter_code
_entity_poly.pdbx_strand_id
1 'polypeptide(L)'
;MNISYKWLREYVDTTLNAYEVADALTSVGLEVDGVEEVQSIKGGLEGLWTAHVLTCEPHPNSDHMHICSVDTGKGEPIQIVCGAPNVAAGQKVIVAVVGTKLYDGDECFTIKKSKLRGVESNGMICAEDEIGVGNDHNGIIVLPEDTPVGIPAAEYYHIESDFVIEVDITPNRADACSHYGVARDLYAWLVQNGYQTSLHRPSVEDFKVDNEDLTISISVENEEACPRYTAVSLKDCEVKESPEWLQDRLRVIGIRPINNIVDITNYVMMAYGTPLHCFDADMIKGQKVIVRTMPEGTSFVTLDGVEHKLSDRDLAICNAEEPMCIAGVLGGKGSGTYDTTKDVLLESAYFNPTWIRKSARRHGLSTDASFRFERGVDPNAQLYALKCAALMAKELAGAKVSMQIADTCPEPTPGFPVELKYAYVDGLVGQHIPAETVRSIVTSLEMEIREENAEGLSLVVPPYRVDVQRPCDVLEDILRIYGYNQVEIPTTLHSSLAVKGEPDKSHKLQNLVGEQLVGAGFREILNNSLQRGAYYDGLESYKSENLVKLLNPLSQDLNSLRQTLLFGGLESISRNVSHKNPNLRFFEFGNCYKFEAEKRCPEIIPGVSSSRDPEVIKHVLDAYSEDYHLGLWCTGKRVSGSWAHPDEETSFAELKAHVINILCRTGVPFGMLVFADGQSDIFDKSLLIQTRNGKMLCEMGIVSRQLLEKFELDAPVYFADLRWKVLMQSIKNQKVSYREISKFPAVSRDLALLVDESVEFGQIEKIAYQTEKKLLRAVNLFDVYEGKNLPQGKKSYAVNFILQDDSKTLNDKQITTIMQKLVQQLTKQLGAELR
;
A
#
# COMPACT_ATOMS: atom_id res chain seq x y z
N MET A 1 8.08 -3.67 -14.19
CA MET A 1 8.98 -4.59 -14.94
C MET A 1 9.09 -4.10 -16.38
N ASN A 2 10.31 -4.04 -16.93
CA ASN A 2 10.54 -3.55 -18.29
C ASN A 2 10.38 -4.66 -19.30
N ILE A 3 9.53 -4.45 -20.29
CA ILE A 3 9.26 -5.34 -21.42
C ILE A 3 9.72 -4.67 -22.70
N SER A 4 10.64 -5.29 -23.42
CA SER A 4 11.01 -4.89 -24.79
C SER A 4 9.88 -5.27 -25.76
N TYR A 5 9.38 -4.31 -26.51
CA TYR A 5 8.35 -4.54 -27.51
C TYR A 5 8.83 -5.45 -28.66
N LYS A 6 10.07 -5.28 -29.12
CA LYS A 6 10.66 -6.17 -30.16
C LYS A 6 10.77 -7.60 -29.65
N TRP A 7 11.24 -7.77 -28.40
CA TRP A 7 11.38 -9.10 -27.80
C TRP A 7 10.01 -9.75 -27.54
N LEU A 8 9.01 -8.97 -27.07
CA LEU A 8 7.64 -9.43 -26.88
C LEU A 8 7.06 -10.01 -28.17
N ARG A 9 7.30 -9.35 -29.32
CA ARG A 9 6.82 -9.78 -30.65
C ARG A 9 7.43 -11.09 -31.17
N GLU A 10 8.48 -11.59 -30.54
CA GLU A 10 9.00 -12.93 -30.88
C GLU A 10 8.13 -14.04 -30.29
N TYR A 11 7.34 -13.73 -29.27
CA TYR A 11 6.45 -14.69 -28.61
C TYR A 11 5.01 -14.57 -29.07
N VAL A 12 4.57 -13.42 -29.56
CA VAL A 12 3.19 -13.19 -29.97
C VAL A 12 3.13 -12.36 -31.25
N ASP A 13 2.44 -12.89 -32.26
CA ASP A 13 2.20 -12.16 -33.48
C ASP A 13 1.20 -11.03 -33.27
N THR A 14 1.62 -9.80 -33.52
CA THR A 14 0.74 -8.64 -33.41
C THR A 14 1.08 -7.55 -34.44
N THR A 15 0.05 -6.89 -34.95
CA THR A 15 0.15 -5.70 -35.80
C THR A 15 0.01 -4.41 -34.99
N LEU A 16 -0.29 -4.48 -33.71
CA LEU A 16 -0.40 -3.33 -32.82
C LEU A 16 0.98 -2.68 -32.61
N ASN A 17 1.03 -1.37 -32.53
CA ASN A 17 2.24 -0.67 -32.08
C ASN A 17 2.42 -0.75 -30.55
N ALA A 18 3.57 -0.28 -30.03
CA ALA A 18 3.90 -0.38 -28.60
C ALA A 18 2.87 0.31 -27.69
N TYR A 19 2.29 1.43 -28.11
CA TYR A 19 1.28 2.15 -27.33
C TYR A 19 -0.06 1.41 -27.30
N GLU A 20 -0.47 0.85 -28.43
CA GLU A 20 -1.68 0.03 -28.52
C GLU A 20 -1.53 -1.26 -27.71
N VAL A 21 -0.33 -1.85 -27.67
CA VAL A 21 -0.01 -3.00 -26.81
C VAL A 21 -0.10 -2.60 -25.33
N ALA A 22 0.40 -1.43 -24.96
CA ALA A 22 0.30 -0.91 -23.61
C ALA A 22 -1.17 -0.74 -23.14
N ASP A 23 -2.02 -0.17 -24.01
CA ASP A 23 -3.45 -0.04 -23.76
C ASP A 23 -4.12 -1.40 -23.59
N ALA A 24 -3.78 -2.38 -24.45
CA ALA A 24 -4.30 -3.74 -24.39
C ALA A 24 -3.89 -4.43 -23.07
N LEU A 25 -2.62 -4.34 -22.66
CA LEU A 25 -2.11 -4.91 -21.41
C LEU A 25 -2.80 -4.30 -20.19
N THR A 26 -2.93 -2.98 -20.16
CA THR A 26 -3.64 -2.28 -19.07
C THR A 26 -5.10 -2.75 -19.00
N SER A 27 -5.76 -2.94 -20.13
CA SER A 27 -7.16 -3.38 -20.17
C SER A 27 -7.38 -4.79 -19.62
N VAL A 28 -6.36 -5.66 -19.62
CA VAL A 28 -6.40 -7.01 -19.05
C VAL A 28 -5.79 -7.12 -17.65
N GLY A 29 -5.50 -5.98 -17.01
CA GLY A 29 -5.02 -5.91 -15.63
C GLY A 29 -3.50 -6.00 -15.45
N LEU A 30 -2.73 -5.82 -16.53
CA LEU A 30 -1.30 -5.56 -16.49
C LEU A 30 -1.07 -4.07 -16.73
N GLU A 31 -1.17 -3.27 -15.65
CA GLU A 31 -1.07 -1.82 -15.70
C GLU A 31 0.28 -1.39 -16.29
N VAL A 32 0.23 -0.48 -17.27
CA VAL A 32 1.43 0.08 -17.89
C VAL A 32 1.64 1.50 -17.40
N ASP A 33 2.76 1.73 -16.70
CA ASP A 33 3.14 3.03 -16.18
C ASP A 33 3.66 3.97 -17.26
N GLY A 34 4.31 3.42 -18.31
CA GLY A 34 4.85 4.20 -19.39
C GLY A 34 5.35 3.37 -20.57
N VAL A 35 5.53 4.03 -21.72
CA VAL A 35 6.18 3.50 -22.91
C VAL A 35 7.29 4.47 -23.32
N GLU A 36 8.52 3.99 -23.32
CA GLU A 36 9.70 4.78 -23.68
C GLU A 36 10.36 4.21 -24.92
N GLU A 37 10.70 5.06 -25.91
CA GLU A 37 11.52 4.67 -27.04
C GLU A 37 13.00 4.67 -26.63
N VAL A 38 13.65 3.51 -26.70
CA VAL A 38 15.05 3.30 -26.40
C VAL A 38 15.81 3.01 -27.68
N GLN A 39 16.84 3.80 -27.94
CA GLN A 39 17.71 3.63 -29.08
C GLN A 39 18.98 2.91 -28.64
N SER A 40 19.52 2.00 -29.47
CA SER A 40 20.76 1.25 -29.13
C SER A 40 21.93 2.18 -28.87
N ILE A 41 21.94 3.36 -29.49
CA ILE A 41 22.89 4.46 -29.23
C ILE A 41 22.07 5.70 -28.85
N LYS A 42 22.41 6.33 -27.73
CA LYS A 42 21.73 7.51 -27.21
C LYS A 42 21.66 8.64 -28.22
N GLY A 43 20.48 9.09 -28.58
CA GLY A 43 20.25 10.11 -29.61
C GLY A 43 20.18 9.56 -31.03
N GLY A 44 20.24 8.23 -31.22
CA GLY A 44 19.97 7.54 -32.52
C GLY A 44 20.86 7.99 -33.68
N LEU A 45 22.00 8.58 -33.41
CA LEU A 45 22.90 9.17 -34.43
C LEU A 45 22.19 10.22 -35.30
N GLU A 46 21.17 10.91 -34.80
CA GLU A 46 20.45 11.94 -35.53
C GLU A 46 21.36 13.13 -35.86
N GLY A 47 21.34 13.56 -37.13
CA GLY A 47 22.17 14.66 -37.62
C GLY A 47 23.61 14.26 -37.97
N LEU A 48 23.97 12.98 -37.87
CA LEU A 48 25.25 12.42 -38.33
C LEU A 48 25.09 11.79 -39.71
N TRP A 49 26.09 12.00 -40.56
CA TRP A 49 26.03 11.58 -41.97
C TRP A 49 27.36 10.97 -42.41
N THR A 50 27.31 10.00 -43.30
CA THR A 50 28.49 9.57 -44.05
C THR A 50 28.90 10.68 -45.01
N ALA A 51 30.19 11.01 -45.02
CA ALA A 51 30.73 12.14 -45.77
C ALA A 51 32.08 11.81 -46.46
N HIS A 52 32.50 12.64 -47.38
CA HIS A 52 33.75 12.49 -48.10
C HIS A 52 34.63 13.72 -47.88
N VAL A 53 35.84 13.53 -47.44
CA VAL A 53 36.86 14.59 -47.28
C VAL A 53 37.47 14.87 -48.65
N LEU A 54 37.04 15.98 -49.27
CA LEU A 54 37.53 16.38 -50.58
C LEU A 54 38.95 16.93 -50.55
N THR A 55 39.22 17.84 -49.59
CA THR A 55 40.54 18.44 -49.38
C THR A 55 40.87 18.45 -47.90
N CYS A 56 42.15 18.35 -47.55
CA CYS A 56 42.68 18.41 -46.18
C CYS A 56 43.99 19.22 -46.22
N GLU A 57 43.93 20.47 -45.77
CA GLU A 57 45.08 21.42 -45.77
C GLU A 57 45.51 21.75 -44.35
N PRO A 58 46.81 21.94 -44.05
CA PRO A 58 47.27 22.33 -42.75
C PRO A 58 46.68 23.69 -42.31
N HIS A 59 46.30 23.76 -41.03
CA HIS A 59 45.74 24.99 -40.46
C HIS A 59 46.82 26.09 -40.31
N PRO A 60 46.65 27.34 -40.83
CA PRO A 60 47.67 28.37 -40.84
C PRO A 60 48.19 28.80 -39.46
N ASN A 61 47.38 28.61 -38.42
CA ASN A 61 47.70 29.02 -37.04
C ASN A 61 47.76 27.83 -36.08
N SER A 62 47.98 26.59 -36.57
CA SER A 62 48.07 25.38 -35.75
C SER A 62 49.01 24.36 -36.41
N ASP A 63 49.78 23.66 -35.59
CA ASP A 63 50.72 22.61 -35.94
C ASP A 63 50.13 21.21 -36.04
N HIS A 64 48.86 21.04 -35.53
CA HIS A 64 48.20 19.74 -35.48
C HIS A 64 46.76 19.75 -36.04
N MET A 65 46.22 20.92 -36.44
CA MET A 65 44.89 20.99 -37.01
C MET A 65 44.95 21.04 -38.54
N HIS A 66 43.88 20.59 -39.18
CA HIS A 66 43.67 20.64 -40.61
C HIS A 66 42.34 21.31 -40.95
N ILE A 67 42.32 22.02 -42.07
CA ILE A 67 41.11 22.60 -42.65
C ILE A 67 40.65 21.62 -43.71
N CYS A 68 39.50 21.02 -43.54
CA CYS A 68 38.91 20.03 -44.44
C CYS A 68 37.73 20.64 -45.19
N SER A 69 37.63 20.38 -46.47
CA SER A 69 36.42 20.58 -47.25
C SER A 69 35.73 19.21 -47.34
N VAL A 70 34.51 19.10 -46.84
CA VAL A 70 33.82 17.82 -46.65
C VAL A 70 32.49 17.84 -47.38
N ASP A 71 32.29 16.89 -48.27
CA ASP A 71 31.03 16.66 -48.96
C ASP A 71 30.14 15.73 -48.09
N THR A 72 29.02 16.22 -47.68
CA THR A 72 28.00 15.48 -46.90
C THR A 72 26.88 14.91 -47.76
N GLY A 73 26.99 15.08 -49.10
CA GLY A 73 25.93 14.65 -50.04
C GLY A 73 24.60 15.43 -49.92
N LYS A 74 24.58 16.52 -49.14
CA LYS A 74 23.37 17.33 -48.87
C LYS A 74 23.38 18.75 -49.46
N GLY A 75 24.35 19.10 -50.25
CA GLY A 75 24.53 20.42 -50.87
C GLY A 75 25.95 20.77 -51.14
N GLU A 76 26.33 22.05 -50.96
CA GLU A 76 27.72 22.46 -51.16
C GLU A 76 28.63 21.86 -50.05
N PRO A 77 29.89 21.50 -50.33
CA PRO A 77 30.83 21.02 -49.36
C PRO A 77 30.99 22.00 -48.19
N ILE A 78 31.06 21.49 -46.96
CA ILE A 78 31.21 22.28 -45.75
C ILE A 78 32.66 22.31 -45.30
N GLN A 79 33.10 23.44 -44.76
CA GLN A 79 34.41 23.57 -44.14
C GLN A 79 34.35 23.09 -42.69
N ILE A 80 35.24 22.17 -42.34
CA ILE A 80 35.40 21.66 -40.98
C ILE A 80 36.87 21.75 -40.59
N VAL A 81 37.16 22.23 -39.39
CA VAL A 81 38.53 22.19 -38.79
C VAL A 81 38.61 20.93 -37.91
N CYS A 82 39.53 20.03 -38.25
CA CYS A 82 39.74 18.76 -37.55
C CYS A 82 41.12 18.70 -36.91
N GLY A 83 41.19 18.23 -35.68
CA GLY A 83 42.47 18.07 -34.93
C GLY A 83 42.96 16.61 -34.88
N ALA A 84 42.23 15.67 -35.46
CA ALA A 84 42.63 14.27 -35.42
C ALA A 84 43.87 13.96 -36.26
N PRO A 85 44.77 13.13 -35.78
CA PRO A 85 46.04 12.84 -36.47
C PRO A 85 45.89 12.01 -37.74
N ASN A 86 44.75 11.29 -37.89
CA ASN A 86 44.50 10.37 -38.97
C ASN A 86 43.63 10.96 -40.11
N VAL A 87 43.27 12.26 -40.05
CA VAL A 87 42.46 12.90 -41.10
C VAL A 87 43.28 13.13 -42.37
N ALA A 88 42.73 12.75 -43.52
CA ALA A 88 43.36 12.95 -44.84
C ALA A 88 42.29 13.15 -45.94
N ALA A 89 42.74 13.81 -47.04
CA ALA A 89 41.88 13.94 -48.23
C ALA A 89 41.59 12.56 -48.87
N GLY A 90 40.38 12.40 -49.39
CA GLY A 90 39.91 11.16 -50.00
C GLY A 90 39.21 10.18 -49.06
N GLN A 91 39.29 10.40 -47.77
CA GLN A 91 38.66 9.52 -46.79
C GLN A 91 37.13 9.66 -46.73
N LYS A 92 36.45 8.53 -46.50
CA LYS A 92 35.06 8.50 -46.11
C LYS A 92 34.99 8.54 -44.57
N VAL A 93 34.13 9.38 -43.99
CA VAL A 93 34.10 9.72 -42.56
C VAL A 93 32.66 9.87 -42.10
N ILE A 94 32.44 9.92 -40.79
CA ILE A 94 31.21 10.35 -40.16
C ILE A 94 31.32 11.81 -39.73
N VAL A 95 30.31 12.60 -40.10
CA VAL A 95 30.26 14.05 -39.83
C VAL A 95 28.97 14.40 -39.06
N ALA A 96 29.13 15.09 -37.95
CA ALA A 96 28.08 15.79 -37.24
C ALA A 96 27.93 17.21 -37.82
N VAL A 97 26.78 17.52 -38.40
CA VAL A 97 26.46 18.84 -38.92
C VAL A 97 26.05 19.81 -37.81
N VAL A 98 26.06 21.12 -38.10
CA VAL A 98 25.60 22.15 -37.12
C VAL A 98 24.17 21.86 -36.71
N GLY A 99 23.91 21.78 -35.39
CA GLY A 99 22.63 21.41 -34.81
C GLY A 99 22.54 19.99 -34.26
N THR A 100 23.48 19.10 -34.67
CA THR A 100 23.57 17.73 -34.14
C THR A 100 23.83 17.74 -32.64
N LYS A 101 23.17 16.89 -31.92
CA LYS A 101 23.38 16.60 -30.50
C LYS A 101 24.26 15.37 -30.34
N LEU A 102 25.37 15.50 -29.62
CA LEU A 102 26.20 14.38 -29.22
C LEU A 102 26.12 14.17 -27.72
N TYR A 103 26.33 12.96 -27.26
CA TYR A 103 26.10 12.53 -25.87
C TYR A 103 27.39 11.90 -25.31
N ASP A 104 27.74 12.33 -24.10
CA ASP A 104 28.82 11.73 -23.30
C ASP A 104 28.18 11.31 -21.95
N GLY A 105 27.87 10.05 -21.84
CA GLY A 105 27.03 9.56 -20.72
C GLY A 105 25.70 10.29 -20.64
N ASP A 106 25.47 11.04 -19.55
CA ASP A 106 24.22 11.83 -19.36
C ASP A 106 24.34 13.27 -19.84
N GLU A 107 25.55 13.71 -20.20
CA GLU A 107 25.75 15.04 -20.72
C GLU A 107 25.45 15.11 -22.23
N CYS A 108 24.90 16.22 -22.67
CA CYS A 108 24.55 16.47 -24.07
C CYS A 108 25.15 17.78 -24.53
N PHE A 109 25.86 17.78 -25.66
CA PHE A 109 26.33 19.00 -26.29
C PHE A 109 25.89 19.11 -27.74
N THR A 110 25.60 20.32 -28.17
CA THR A 110 25.12 20.58 -29.54
C THR A 110 26.25 21.16 -30.38
N ILE A 111 26.48 20.59 -31.57
CA ILE A 111 27.43 21.09 -32.53
C ILE A 111 26.98 22.47 -33.01
N LYS A 112 27.83 23.47 -32.84
CA LYS A 112 27.57 24.85 -33.23
C LYS A 112 28.60 25.31 -34.25
N LYS A 113 28.19 26.24 -35.13
CA LYS A 113 29.17 26.98 -35.97
C LYS A 113 30.18 27.65 -35.04
N SER A 114 31.46 27.32 -35.22
CA SER A 114 32.55 27.80 -34.35
C SER A 114 33.68 28.39 -35.15
N LYS A 115 34.53 29.19 -34.50
CA LYS A 115 35.80 29.68 -35.07
C LYS A 115 36.95 29.09 -34.26
N LEU A 116 37.69 28.19 -34.88
CA LEU A 116 38.85 27.57 -34.28
C LEU A 116 40.12 28.27 -34.79
N ARG A 117 40.85 28.96 -33.91
CA ARG A 117 42.05 29.79 -34.21
C ARG A 117 41.90 30.73 -35.43
N GLY A 118 40.66 31.27 -35.57
CA GLY A 118 40.37 32.26 -36.64
C GLY A 118 39.70 31.67 -37.90
N VAL A 119 39.66 30.34 -38.06
CA VAL A 119 39.05 29.65 -39.20
C VAL A 119 37.67 29.13 -38.79
N GLU A 120 36.66 29.30 -39.65
CA GLU A 120 35.28 28.80 -39.40
C GLU A 120 35.21 27.29 -39.54
N SER A 121 34.53 26.62 -38.61
CA SER A 121 34.15 25.22 -38.67
C SER A 121 32.63 25.08 -38.62
N ASN A 122 32.07 24.38 -39.60
CA ASN A 122 30.60 24.21 -39.75
C ASN A 122 30.16 22.76 -39.50
N GLY A 123 30.83 22.08 -38.60
CA GLY A 123 30.55 20.70 -38.21
C GLY A 123 31.73 20.08 -37.49
N MET A 124 31.63 18.79 -37.22
CA MET A 124 32.69 18.00 -36.59
C MET A 124 32.81 16.65 -37.28
N ILE A 125 34.05 16.21 -37.61
CA ILE A 125 34.35 14.85 -38.04
C ILE A 125 34.52 14.02 -36.77
N CYS A 126 33.82 12.91 -36.60
CA CYS A 126 33.65 12.23 -35.31
C CYS A 126 34.57 11.01 -35.15
N ALA A 127 34.98 10.74 -33.91
CA ALA A 127 35.60 9.50 -33.44
C ALA A 127 34.48 8.49 -33.01
N GLU A 128 34.87 7.24 -32.76
CA GLU A 128 33.91 6.18 -32.37
C GLU A 128 33.26 6.46 -31.03
N ASP A 129 34.06 6.85 -30.03
CA ASP A 129 33.57 7.15 -28.68
C ASP A 129 32.70 8.41 -28.61
N GLU A 130 32.97 9.41 -29.50
CA GLU A 130 32.19 10.65 -29.56
C GLU A 130 30.74 10.43 -30.03
N ILE A 131 30.48 9.36 -30.77
CA ILE A 131 29.13 9.00 -31.25
C ILE A 131 28.60 7.68 -30.67
N GLY A 132 29.37 7.03 -29.80
CA GLY A 132 28.95 5.82 -29.08
C GLY A 132 28.95 4.55 -29.92
N VAL A 133 29.63 4.50 -31.08
CA VAL A 133 29.72 3.28 -31.93
C VAL A 133 30.90 2.39 -31.58
N GLY A 134 31.79 2.86 -30.72
CA GLY A 134 32.99 2.14 -30.26
C GLY A 134 33.67 2.87 -29.13
N ASN A 135 34.91 2.43 -28.79
CA ASN A 135 35.71 2.99 -27.68
C ASN A 135 37.00 3.66 -28.13
N ASP A 136 37.26 3.73 -29.45
CA ASP A 136 38.51 4.32 -29.98
C ASP A 136 38.40 5.86 -30.03
N HIS A 137 39.33 6.52 -29.30
CA HIS A 137 39.51 7.97 -29.26
C HIS A 137 40.80 8.44 -29.98
N ASN A 138 41.57 7.54 -30.57
CA ASN A 138 42.86 7.89 -31.16
C ASN A 138 42.80 8.63 -32.50
N GLY A 139 41.59 8.73 -33.08
CA GLY A 139 41.37 9.41 -34.35
C GLY A 139 39.91 9.39 -34.79
N ILE A 140 39.67 9.99 -35.96
CA ILE A 140 38.34 9.96 -36.58
C ILE A 140 38.01 8.60 -37.15
N ILE A 141 36.72 8.30 -37.28
CA ILE A 141 36.20 7.13 -37.97
C ILE A 141 36.51 7.25 -39.46
N VAL A 142 37.24 6.26 -40.00
CA VAL A 142 37.52 6.14 -41.46
C VAL A 142 36.73 4.97 -41.98
N LEU A 143 35.75 5.25 -42.84
CA LEU A 143 34.88 4.27 -43.45
C LEU A 143 35.52 3.65 -44.72
N PRO A 144 35.07 2.47 -45.19
CA PRO A 144 35.50 1.91 -46.47
C PRO A 144 35.29 2.84 -47.64
N GLU A 145 36.21 2.78 -48.64
CA GLU A 145 36.22 3.70 -49.81
C GLU A 145 34.91 3.64 -50.65
N ASP A 146 34.23 2.49 -50.66
CA ASP A 146 33.00 2.24 -51.38
C ASP A 146 31.74 2.75 -50.62
N THR A 147 31.90 3.28 -49.41
CA THR A 147 30.78 3.81 -48.62
C THR A 147 30.11 4.98 -49.36
N PRO A 148 28.76 4.90 -49.60
CA PRO A 148 28.03 5.98 -50.21
C PRO A 148 28.01 7.23 -49.32
N VAL A 149 28.11 8.41 -49.94
CA VAL A 149 28.07 9.70 -49.24
C VAL A 149 26.63 10.16 -49.04
N GLY A 150 26.35 10.77 -47.90
CA GLY A 150 25.01 11.36 -47.60
C GLY A 150 23.99 10.38 -47.08
N ILE A 151 24.41 9.21 -46.59
CA ILE A 151 23.55 8.29 -45.82
C ILE A 151 23.54 8.72 -44.39
N PRO A 152 22.38 8.70 -43.69
CA PRO A 152 22.32 8.87 -42.22
C PRO A 152 23.25 7.86 -41.55
N ALA A 153 24.03 8.29 -40.55
CA ALA A 153 24.88 7.36 -39.81
C ALA A 153 24.07 6.27 -39.10
N ALA A 154 22.84 6.58 -38.67
CA ALA A 154 21.92 5.61 -38.12
C ALA A 154 21.60 4.47 -39.08
N GLU A 155 21.43 4.79 -40.39
CA GLU A 155 21.17 3.79 -41.42
C GLU A 155 22.45 2.97 -41.72
N TYR A 156 23.61 3.65 -41.77
CA TYR A 156 24.90 3.00 -41.99
C TYR A 156 25.27 2.00 -40.90
N TYR A 157 25.01 2.36 -39.63
CA TYR A 157 25.30 1.52 -38.45
C TYR A 157 24.11 0.62 -38.08
N HIS A 158 23.04 0.62 -38.87
CA HIS A 158 21.83 -0.17 -38.58
C HIS A 158 21.28 0.06 -37.18
N ILE A 159 21.28 1.33 -36.73
CA ILE A 159 20.77 1.69 -35.43
C ILE A 159 19.29 1.35 -35.35
N GLU A 160 18.96 0.50 -34.41
CA GLU A 160 17.58 0.08 -34.19
C GLU A 160 17.02 0.80 -32.94
N SER A 161 15.81 1.28 -33.04
CA SER A 161 15.03 1.70 -31.87
C SER A 161 14.14 0.54 -31.41
N ASP A 162 13.94 0.46 -30.12
CA ASP A 162 12.97 -0.41 -29.46
C ASP A 162 12.10 0.41 -28.53
N PHE A 163 10.96 -0.14 -28.13
CA PHE A 163 10.11 0.46 -27.09
C PHE A 163 10.16 -0.39 -25.84
N VAL A 164 10.37 0.26 -24.71
CA VAL A 164 10.25 -0.35 -23.38
C VAL A 164 8.88 -0.03 -22.83
N ILE A 165 8.12 -1.06 -22.53
CA ILE A 165 6.81 -0.98 -21.87
C ILE A 165 7.05 -1.30 -20.39
N GLU A 166 6.84 -0.31 -19.53
CA GLU A 166 6.97 -0.48 -18.07
C GLU A 166 5.66 -1.02 -17.51
N VAL A 167 5.68 -2.30 -17.12
CA VAL A 167 4.51 -3.01 -16.59
C VAL A 167 4.61 -3.15 -15.08
N ASP A 168 3.60 -2.69 -14.34
CA ASP A 168 3.49 -2.95 -12.91
C ASP A 168 2.85 -4.31 -12.64
N ILE A 169 3.64 -5.21 -12.05
CA ILE A 169 3.24 -6.60 -11.79
C ILE A 169 2.81 -6.74 -10.33
N THR A 170 1.53 -6.94 -10.12
CA THR A 170 0.97 -7.23 -8.81
C THR A 170 1.47 -8.58 -8.26
N PRO A 171 1.59 -8.75 -6.92
CA PRO A 171 2.16 -9.96 -6.32
C PRO A 171 1.47 -11.27 -6.67
N ASN A 172 0.20 -11.25 -7.08
CA ASN A 172 -0.57 -12.43 -7.51
C ASN A 172 -0.31 -12.83 -8.97
N ARG A 173 0.30 -11.93 -9.78
CA ARG A 173 0.55 -12.15 -11.21
C ARG A 173 1.99 -12.59 -11.49
N ALA A 174 2.48 -13.56 -10.70
CA ALA A 174 3.81 -14.17 -10.90
C ALA A 174 4.01 -14.75 -12.30
N ASP A 175 2.94 -15.21 -12.91
CA ASP A 175 2.87 -15.72 -14.30
C ASP A 175 3.27 -14.68 -15.34
N ALA A 176 3.09 -13.40 -15.07
CA ALA A 176 3.40 -12.27 -15.95
C ALA A 176 4.81 -11.69 -15.72
N CYS A 177 5.63 -12.26 -14.80
CA CYS A 177 6.98 -11.77 -14.50
C CYS A 177 8.03 -12.09 -15.59
N SER A 178 7.63 -12.14 -16.87
CA SER A 178 8.49 -12.43 -18.02
C SER A 178 7.87 -11.92 -19.32
N HIS A 179 8.69 -11.82 -20.39
CA HIS A 179 8.20 -11.47 -21.72
C HIS A 179 7.17 -12.48 -22.22
N TYR A 180 7.42 -13.79 -22.06
CA TYR A 180 6.47 -14.83 -22.46
C TYR A 180 5.17 -14.78 -21.64
N GLY A 181 5.26 -14.49 -20.33
CA GLY A 181 4.09 -14.35 -19.48
C GLY A 181 3.19 -13.17 -19.88
N VAL A 182 3.79 -12.02 -20.22
CA VAL A 182 3.07 -10.86 -20.76
C VAL A 182 2.51 -11.15 -22.16
N ALA A 183 3.30 -11.85 -23.02
CA ALA A 183 2.84 -12.27 -24.35
C ALA A 183 1.60 -13.16 -24.28
N ARG A 184 1.48 -14.02 -23.28
CA ARG A 184 0.34 -14.90 -23.06
C ARG A 184 -0.95 -14.12 -22.77
N ASP A 185 -0.88 -13.09 -21.93
CA ASP A 185 -2.03 -12.22 -21.67
C ASP A 185 -2.40 -11.38 -22.91
N LEU A 186 -1.41 -10.85 -23.61
CA LEU A 186 -1.63 -10.12 -24.85
C LEU A 186 -2.26 -11.03 -25.93
N TYR A 187 -1.79 -12.27 -26.04
CA TYR A 187 -2.36 -13.26 -26.95
C TYR A 187 -3.85 -13.51 -26.64
N ALA A 188 -4.20 -13.72 -25.40
CA ALA A 188 -5.58 -13.93 -24.99
C ALA A 188 -6.47 -12.72 -25.33
N TRP A 189 -5.97 -11.51 -25.14
CA TRP A 189 -6.66 -10.27 -25.52
C TRP A 189 -6.83 -10.17 -27.04
N LEU A 190 -5.77 -10.46 -27.82
CA LEU A 190 -5.80 -10.43 -29.28
C LEU A 190 -6.81 -11.42 -29.84
N VAL A 191 -6.83 -12.66 -29.36
CA VAL A 191 -7.81 -13.69 -29.76
C VAL A 191 -9.24 -13.21 -29.47
N GLN A 192 -9.51 -12.68 -28.28
CA GLN A 192 -10.82 -12.19 -27.88
C GLN A 192 -11.30 -11.02 -28.75
N ASN A 193 -10.39 -10.16 -29.21
CA ASN A 193 -10.69 -9.02 -30.07
C ASN A 193 -10.62 -9.31 -31.57
N GLY A 194 -10.50 -10.60 -31.95
CA GLY A 194 -10.61 -11.05 -33.32
C GLY A 194 -9.37 -10.81 -34.17
N TYR A 195 -8.22 -10.56 -33.58
CA TYR A 195 -6.95 -10.46 -34.30
C TYR A 195 -6.46 -11.87 -34.72
N GLN A 196 -5.83 -11.94 -35.88
CA GLN A 196 -5.11 -13.13 -36.30
C GLN A 196 -3.75 -13.13 -35.55
N THR A 197 -3.53 -14.09 -34.66
CA THR A 197 -2.36 -14.14 -33.79
C THR A 197 -1.98 -15.59 -33.47
N SER A 198 -0.74 -15.78 -33.05
CA SER A 198 -0.24 -17.05 -32.51
C SER A 198 0.73 -16.77 -31.38
N LEU A 199 0.82 -17.71 -30.43
CA LEU A 199 1.77 -17.66 -29.32
C LEU A 199 2.92 -18.65 -29.61
N HIS A 200 4.15 -18.16 -29.60
CA HIS A 200 5.34 -18.93 -29.97
C HIS A 200 6.21 -19.17 -28.73
N ARG A 201 6.70 -20.40 -28.65
CA ARG A 201 7.70 -20.79 -27.63
C ARG A 201 8.79 -21.59 -28.35
N PRO A 202 10.08 -21.17 -28.28
CA PRO A 202 11.17 -21.89 -28.92
C PRO A 202 11.25 -23.36 -28.49
N SER A 203 11.55 -24.27 -29.46
CA SER A 203 11.68 -25.70 -29.16
C SER A 203 12.98 -25.97 -28.40
N VAL A 204 12.94 -26.88 -27.47
CA VAL A 204 14.11 -27.40 -26.70
C VAL A 204 14.38 -28.87 -27.01
N GLU A 205 13.79 -29.42 -28.08
CA GLU A 205 13.90 -30.83 -28.47
C GLU A 205 15.30 -31.21 -28.98
N ASP A 206 16.07 -30.23 -29.43
CA ASP A 206 17.45 -30.44 -29.86
C ASP A 206 18.45 -30.62 -28.70
N PHE A 207 17.96 -30.51 -27.46
CA PHE A 207 18.78 -30.76 -26.28
C PHE A 207 19.25 -32.23 -26.24
N LYS A 208 20.58 -32.42 -26.18
CA LYS A 208 21.21 -33.72 -26.11
C LYS A 208 22.42 -33.66 -25.19
N VAL A 209 22.66 -34.73 -24.40
CA VAL A 209 23.87 -34.91 -23.64
C VAL A 209 24.99 -35.33 -24.61
N ASP A 210 26.09 -34.59 -24.59
CA ASP A 210 27.22 -34.80 -25.50
C ASP A 210 28.21 -35.83 -24.96
N ASN A 211 28.42 -35.86 -23.63
CA ASN A 211 29.28 -36.81 -22.90
C ASN A 211 28.87 -36.90 -21.42
N GLU A 212 29.58 -37.71 -20.62
CA GLU A 212 29.33 -37.82 -19.18
C GLU A 212 30.65 -37.57 -18.38
N ASP A 213 31.48 -36.67 -18.85
CA ASP A 213 32.80 -36.40 -18.30
C ASP A 213 32.79 -35.55 -17.03
N LEU A 214 31.69 -34.83 -16.76
CA LEU A 214 31.51 -33.98 -15.57
C LEU A 214 30.18 -34.27 -14.88
N THR A 215 30.17 -35.27 -14.02
CA THR A 215 28.95 -35.59 -13.26
C THR A 215 29.02 -35.03 -11.86
N ILE A 216 28.02 -34.18 -11.52
CA ILE A 216 27.87 -33.58 -10.19
C ILE A 216 26.61 -34.14 -9.54
N SER A 217 26.76 -34.71 -8.35
CA SER A 217 25.63 -35.28 -7.63
C SER A 217 24.82 -34.18 -6.93
N ILE A 218 23.49 -34.30 -7.02
CA ILE A 218 22.56 -33.35 -6.42
C ILE A 218 21.78 -34.04 -5.30
N SER A 219 21.64 -33.36 -4.17
CA SER A 219 20.77 -33.80 -3.06
C SER A 219 20.04 -32.62 -2.43
N VAL A 220 18.76 -32.80 -2.13
CA VAL A 220 17.93 -31.81 -1.41
C VAL A 220 17.61 -32.39 -0.04
N GLU A 221 18.04 -31.74 1.02
CA GLU A 221 17.79 -32.13 2.41
C GLU A 221 16.50 -31.51 2.97
N ASN A 222 16.05 -30.40 2.39
CA ASN A 222 14.82 -29.71 2.79
C ASN A 222 13.85 -29.56 1.60
N GLU A 223 13.04 -30.59 1.39
CA GLU A 223 12.06 -30.67 0.30
C GLU A 223 10.90 -29.66 0.44
N GLU A 224 10.60 -29.19 1.65
CA GLU A 224 9.60 -28.12 1.86
C GLU A 224 10.09 -26.80 1.29
N ALA A 225 11.35 -26.46 1.52
CA ALA A 225 11.94 -25.20 1.06
C ALA A 225 12.35 -25.23 -0.42
N CYS A 226 12.75 -26.42 -0.92
CA CYS A 226 13.12 -26.68 -2.31
C CYS A 226 12.38 -27.92 -2.83
N PRO A 227 11.13 -27.80 -3.30
CA PRO A 227 10.37 -28.95 -3.81
C PRO A 227 10.95 -29.56 -5.09
N ARG A 228 11.65 -28.77 -5.91
CA ARG A 228 12.29 -29.28 -7.12
C ARG A 228 13.61 -28.57 -7.40
N TYR A 229 14.64 -29.34 -7.69
CA TYR A 229 15.93 -28.84 -8.10
C TYR A 229 16.39 -29.54 -9.36
N THR A 230 16.65 -28.80 -10.44
CA THR A 230 17.19 -29.35 -11.67
C THR A 230 18.54 -28.74 -11.99
N ALA A 231 19.47 -29.54 -12.49
CA ALA A 231 20.80 -29.07 -12.86
C ALA A 231 21.41 -29.88 -14.01
N VAL A 232 22.31 -29.23 -14.75
CA VAL A 232 23.10 -29.87 -15.79
C VAL A 232 24.49 -29.28 -15.84
N SER A 233 25.52 -30.10 -16.03
CA SER A 233 26.89 -29.62 -16.21
C SER A 233 27.19 -29.34 -17.69
N LEU A 234 27.94 -28.26 -17.90
CA LEU A 234 28.49 -27.83 -19.18
C LEU A 234 30.01 -27.83 -19.10
N LYS A 235 30.68 -28.39 -20.09
CA LYS A 235 32.13 -28.44 -20.20
C LYS A 235 32.65 -27.66 -21.36
N ASP A 236 33.91 -27.30 -21.30
CA ASP A 236 34.66 -26.58 -22.34
C ASP A 236 34.02 -25.24 -22.74
N CYS A 237 33.39 -24.55 -21.77
CA CYS A 237 32.80 -23.22 -22.04
C CYS A 237 33.87 -22.19 -22.34
N GLU A 238 33.73 -21.46 -23.41
CA GLU A 238 34.47 -20.24 -23.68
C GLU A 238 33.72 -19.03 -23.11
N VAL A 239 34.05 -18.62 -21.86
CA VAL A 239 33.47 -17.44 -21.25
C VAL A 239 34.08 -16.20 -21.90
N LYS A 240 33.25 -15.38 -22.52
CA LYS A 240 33.61 -14.17 -23.24
C LYS A 240 32.46 -13.17 -23.24
N GLU A 241 32.66 -12.01 -23.80
CA GLU A 241 31.64 -11.04 -24.01
C GLU A 241 30.46 -11.62 -24.83
N SER A 242 29.25 -11.29 -24.44
CA SER A 242 28.03 -11.73 -25.14
C SER A 242 27.96 -11.16 -26.57
N PRO A 243 27.33 -11.83 -27.52
CA PRO A 243 27.07 -11.22 -28.84
C PRO A 243 26.16 -10.01 -28.67
N GLU A 244 26.30 -9.05 -29.55
CA GLU A 244 25.65 -7.73 -29.50
C GLU A 244 24.12 -7.84 -29.34
N TRP A 245 23.45 -8.71 -30.10
CA TRP A 245 22.02 -8.92 -30.00
C TRP A 245 21.56 -9.29 -28.58
N LEU A 246 22.34 -10.08 -27.84
CA LEU A 246 22.02 -10.49 -26.47
C LEU A 246 22.26 -9.34 -25.48
N GLN A 247 23.38 -8.62 -25.66
CA GLN A 247 23.66 -7.43 -24.87
C GLN A 247 22.59 -6.36 -25.04
N ASP A 248 22.16 -6.08 -26.28
CA ASP A 248 21.16 -5.06 -26.56
C ASP A 248 19.81 -5.38 -25.94
N ARG A 249 19.37 -6.64 -26.00
CA ARG A 249 18.12 -7.07 -25.34
C ARG A 249 18.14 -6.85 -23.84
N LEU A 250 19.27 -7.16 -23.21
CA LEU A 250 19.42 -6.96 -21.76
C LEU A 250 19.52 -5.46 -21.41
N ARG A 251 20.30 -4.69 -22.19
CA ARG A 251 20.43 -3.24 -21.98
C ARG A 251 19.11 -2.50 -22.12
N VAL A 252 18.32 -2.84 -23.13
CA VAL A 252 17.01 -2.21 -23.37
C VAL A 252 16.10 -2.33 -22.15
N ILE A 253 16.11 -3.46 -21.46
CA ILE A 253 15.28 -3.67 -20.25
C ILE A 253 15.98 -3.24 -18.96
N GLY A 254 17.16 -2.63 -19.04
CA GLY A 254 17.91 -2.09 -17.90
C GLY A 254 18.87 -3.07 -17.21
N ILE A 255 19.14 -4.23 -17.82
CA ILE A 255 20.10 -5.22 -17.29
C ILE A 255 21.47 -4.98 -17.90
N ARG A 256 22.49 -4.83 -17.05
CA ARG A 256 23.87 -4.70 -17.49
C ARG A 256 24.43 -6.06 -17.93
N PRO A 257 24.91 -6.21 -19.18
CA PRO A 257 25.60 -7.41 -19.61
C PRO A 257 26.91 -7.64 -18.83
N ILE A 258 27.27 -8.89 -18.60
CA ILE A 258 28.48 -9.29 -17.84
C ILE A 258 29.34 -10.19 -18.70
N ASN A 259 28.87 -11.39 -19.03
CA ASN A 259 29.50 -12.33 -19.94
C ASN A 259 28.45 -13.29 -20.51
N ASN A 260 28.81 -14.02 -21.56
CA ASN A 260 27.86 -14.87 -22.30
C ASN A 260 27.12 -15.90 -21.42
N ILE A 261 27.74 -16.47 -20.38
CA ILE A 261 27.09 -17.47 -19.51
C ILE A 261 26.10 -16.80 -18.55
N VAL A 262 26.51 -15.73 -17.88
CA VAL A 262 25.63 -14.99 -16.95
C VAL A 262 24.48 -14.31 -17.72
N ASP A 263 24.78 -13.75 -18.86
CA ASP A 263 23.77 -13.08 -19.70
C ASP A 263 22.73 -14.05 -20.25
N ILE A 264 23.11 -15.30 -20.59
CA ILE A 264 22.17 -16.36 -20.93
C ILE A 264 21.21 -16.63 -19.76
N THR A 265 21.70 -16.72 -18.51
CA THR A 265 20.82 -16.97 -17.35
C THR A 265 19.85 -15.81 -17.13
N ASN A 266 20.31 -14.56 -17.27
CA ASN A 266 19.48 -13.36 -17.21
C ASN A 266 18.44 -13.32 -18.35
N TYR A 267 18.86 -13.63 -19.57
CA TYR A 267 17.99 -13.69 -20.74
C TYR A 267 16.86 -14.70 -20.50
N VAL A 268 17.18 -15.92 -20.11
CA VAL A 268 16.18 -16.99 -19.90
C VAL A 268 15.22 -16.63 -18.74
N MET A 269 15.73 -16.02 -17.68
CA MET A 269 14.90 -15.52 -16.56
C MET A 269 13.91 -14.44 -17.05
N MET A 270 14.37 -13.48 -17.84
CA MET A 270 13.51 -12.40 -18.36
C MET A 270 12.58 -12.86 -19.48
N ALA A 271 12.99 -13.89 -20.23
CA ALA A 271 12.18 -14.53 -21.26
C ALA A 271 11.00 -15.31 -20.68
N TYR A 272 11.25 -16.18 -19.69
CA TYR A 272 10.31 -17.22 -19.25
C TYR A 272 9.93 -17.14 -17.76
N GLY A 273 10.48 -16.20 -17.00
CA GLY A 273 10.13 -16.00 -15.59
C GLY A 273 10.74 -17.01 -14.62
N THR A 274 11.64 -17.89 -15.09
CA THR A 274 12.30 -18.88 -14.26
C THR A 274 13.76 -18.47 -14.06
N PRO A 275 14.15 -18.05 -12.83
CA PRO A 275 15.53 -17.71 -12.54
C PRO A 275 16.43 -18.93 -12.63
N LEU A 276 17.63 -18.74 -13.21
CA LEU A 276 18.69 -19.72 -13.26
C LEU A 276 19.93 -19.19 -12.53
N HIS A 277 20.78 -20.11 -12.11
CA HIS A 277 22.10 -19.77 -11.61
C HIS A 277 23.17 -20.61 -12.28
N CYS A 278 24.37 -20.04 -12.42
CA CYS A 278 25.54 -20.73 -12.97
C CYS A 278 26.67 -20.73 -11.94
N PHE A 279 27.13 -21.93 -11.60
CA PHE A 279 28.27 -22.12 -10.71
C PHE A 279 29.51 -22.51 -11.52
N ASP A 280 30.66 -21.99 -11.16
CA ASP A 280 31.94 -22.54 -11.59
C ASP A 280 32.11 -23.97 -11.03
N ALA A 281 32.16 -24.96 -11.91
CA ALA A 281 32.17 -26.37 -11.50
C ALA A 281 33.43 -26.75 -10.74
N ASP A 282 34.57 -26.09 -10.97
CA ASP A 282 35.80 -26.30 -10.24
C ASP A 282 35.72 -25.88 -8.77
N MET A 283 34.78 -24.94 -8.47
CA MET A 283 34.50 -24.47 -7.10
C MET A 283 33.52 -25.40 -6.35
N ILE A 284 32.90 -26.36 -7.02
CA ILE A 284 32.00 -27.34 -6.38
C ILE A 284 32.79 -28.46 -5.76
N LYS A 285 33.28 -28.22 -4.54
CA LYS A 285 34.07 -29.19 -3.79
C LYS A 285 33.31 -30.49 -3.60
N GLY A 286 34.01 -31.60 -3.86
CA GLY A 286 33.46 -32.95 -3.75
C GLY A 286 32.49 -33.33 -4.89
N GLN A 287 32.40 -32.55 -5.96
CA GLN A 287 31.47 -32.76 -7.08
C GLN A 287 30.02 -33.06 -6.60
N LYS A 288 29.60 -32.31 -5.57
CA LYS A 288 28.31 -32.52 -4.95
C LYS A 288 27.67 -31.18 -4.60
N VAL A 289 26.39 -31.04 -4.93
CA VAL A 289 25.52 -29.96 -4.49
C VAL A 289 24.51 -30.46 -3.48
N ILE A 290 24.41 -29.77 -2.35
CA ILE A 290 23.49 -30.09 -1.25
C ILE A 290 22.63 -28.85 -0.97
N VAL A 291 21.31 -28.95 -1.17
CA VAL A 291 20.36 -27.87 -0.85
C VAL A 291 19.84 -28.11 0.57
N ARG A 292 20.21 -27.23 1.50
CA ARG A 292 19.92 -27.42 2.94
C ARG A 292 19.88 -26.08 3.68
N THR A 293 19.37 -26.10 4.91
CA THR A 293 19.54 -24.97 5.84
C THR A 293 20.89 -25.06 6.54
N MET A 294 21.39 -23.90 6.98
CA MET A 294 22.66 -23.78 7.68
C MET A 294 22.45 -23.53 9.18
N PRO A 295 23.44 -23.86 10.05
CA PRO A 295 23.36 -23.45 11.45
C PRO A 295 23.22 -21.94 11.62
N GLU A 296 22.45 -21.50 12.64
CA GLU A 296 22.25 -20.09 12.96
C GLU A 296 23.58 -19.35 13.14
N GLY A 297 23.71 -18.18 12.49
CA GLY A 297 24.90 -17.34 12.57
C GLY A 297 26.04 -17.75 11.62
N THR A 298 25.85 -18.73 10.72
CA THR A 298 26.83 -19.09 9.69
C THR A 298 27.18 -17.86 8.85
N SER A 299 28.48 -17.54 8.74
CA SER A 299 28.97 -16.41 7.93
C SER A 299 28.93 -16.77 6.44
N PHE A 300 28.42 -15.86 5.62
CA PHE A 300 28.33 -16.00 4.18
C PHE A 300 28.62 -14.66 3.48
N VAL A 301 29.49 -14.67 2.48
CA VAL A 301 29.82 -13.47 1.71
C VAL A 301 29.18 -13.55 0.33
N THR A 302 28.29 -12.62 0.05
CA THR A 302 27.55 -12.52 -1.22
C THR A 302 28.40 -11.95 -2.36
N LEU A 303 27.91 -12.06 -3.61
CA LEU A 303 28.60 -11.58 -4.83
C LEU A 303 28.97 -10.08 -4.77
N ASP A 304 28.19 -9.25 -4.08
CA ASP A 304 28.46 -7.83 -3.84
C ASP A 304 29.55 -7.58 -2.78
N GLY A 305 30.08 -8.66 -2.16
CA GLY A 305 31.13 -8.60 -1.16
C GLY A 305 30.64 -8.30 0.26
N VAL A 306 29.33 -8.27 0.50
CA VAL A 306 28.75 -8.04 1.82
C VAL A 306 28.69 -9.35 2.62
N GLU A 307 29.08 -9.30 3.90
CA GLU A 307 28.98 -10.44 4.82
C GLU A 307 27.60 -10.48 5.49
N HIS A 308 26.92 -11.61 5.36
CA HIS A 308 25.65 -11.92 6.00
C HIS A 308 25.78 -13.04 7.04
N LYS A 309 24.96 -12.98 8.06
CA LYS A 309 24.80 -14.08 9.04
C LYS A 309 23.52 -14.84 8.73
N LEU A 310 23.68 -16.06 8.25
CA LEU A 310 22.53 -16.91 7.89
C LEU A 310 21.77 -17.35 9.13
N SER A 311 20.46 -17.45 8.99
CA SER A 311 19.59 -18.09 9.99
C SER A 311 19.43 -19.58 9.71
N ASP A 312 19.06 -20.35 10.73
CA ASP A 312 18.66 -21.76 10.61
C ASP A 312 17.43 -21.99 9.71
N ARG A 313 16.78 -20.87 9.29
CA ARG A 313 15.65 -20.84 8.36
C ARG A 313 16.01 -20.28 7.00
N ASP A 314 17.26 -20.05 6.71
CA ASP A 314 17.72 -19.66 5.37
C ASP A 314 18.14 -20.92 4.61
N LEU A 315 17.58 -21.10 3.41
CA LEU A 315 17.98 -22.17 2.53
C LEU A 315 19.27 -21.76 1.81
N ALA A 316 20.23 -22.64 1.80
CA ALA A 316 21.48 -22.46 1.10
C ALA A 316 21.75 -23.61 0.12
N ILE A 317 22.37 -23.26 -1.01
CA ILE A 317 22.93 -24.21 -1.94
C ILE A 317 24.42 -24.38 -1.54
N CYS A 318 24.81 -25.57 -1.17
CA CYS A 318 26.12 -25.87 -0.62
C CYS A 318 26.90 -26.86 -1.51
N ASN A 319 28.23 -26.80 -1.50
CA ASN A 319 29.07 -27.90 -1.92
C ASN A 319 29.29 -28.88 -0.73
N ALA A 320 30.23 -29.79 -0.81
CA ALA A 320 30.49 -30.74 0.26
C ALA A 320 30.98 -30.08 1.57
N GLU A 321 31.53 -28.86 1.52
CA GLU A 321 32.20 -28.21 2.64
C GLU A 321 31.49 -26.94 3.12
N GLU A 322 30.99 -26.10 2.20
CA GLU A 322 30.55 -24.73 2.49
C GLU A 322 29.32 -24.27 1.65
N PRO A 323 28.57 -23.26 2.10
CA PRO A 323 27.50 -22.67 1.32
C PRO A 323 28.06 -21.87 0.14
N MET A 324 27.41 -21.97 -1.03
CA MET A 324 27.77 -21.32 -2.28
C MET A 324 26.76 -20.23 -2.68
N CYS A 325 25.51 -20.35 -2.24
CA CYS A 325 24.44 -19.41 -2.62
C CYS A 325 23.36 -19.38 -1.51
N ILE A 326 22.80 -18.19 -1.24
CA ILE A 326 21.51 -18.09 -0.55
C ILE A 326 20.44 -18.42 -1.58
N ALA A 327 19.86 -19.61 -1.49
CA ALA A 327 18.98 -20.18 -2.49
C ALA A 327 17.88 -19.21 -2.93
N GLY A 328 17.78 -18.96 -4.23
CA GLY A 328 16.78 -18.08 -4.82
C GLY A 328 16.90 -16.58 -4.46
N VAL A 329 17.96 -16.15 -3.77
CA VAL A 329 18.18 -14.75 -3.37
C VAL A 329 19.45 -14.19 -3.99
N LEU A 330 20.65 -14.68 -3.60
CA LEU A 330 21.89 -14.14 -4.11
C LEU A 330 23.04 -15.13 -4.01
N GLY A 331 23.85 -15.25 -5.07
CA GLY A 331 25.04 -16.09 -5.12
C GLY A 331 26.16 -15.62 -4.20
N GLY A 332 27.07 -16.53 -3.88
CA GLY A 332 28.27 -16.25 -3.10
C GLY A 332 29.45 -15.84 -3.94
N LYS A 333 30.35 -15.03 -3.39
CA LYS A 333 31.54 -14.49 -4.07
C LYS A 333 32.50 -15.55 -4.58
N GLY A 334 32.53 -16.74 -3.95
CA GLY A 334 33.50 -17.78 -4.28
C GLY A 334 33.03 -18.81 -5.31
N SER A 335 31.79 -18.73 -5.81
CA SER A 335 31.19 -19.77 -6.66
C SER A 335 30.62 -19.25 -7.98
N GLY A 336 30.78 -17.97 -8.25
CA GLY A 336 30.32 -17.33 -9.49
C GLY A 336 31.18 -17.70 -10.71
N THR A 337 30.66 -17.42 -11.92
CA THR A 337 31.33 -17.63 -13.20
C THR A 337 32.16 -16.41 -13.58
N TYR A 338 33.45 -16.63 -13.87
CA TYR A 338 34.44 -15.63 -14.25
C TYR A 338 35.03 -15.94 -15.61
N ASP A 339 35.79 -15.03 -16.20
CA ASP A 339 36.43 -15.19 -17.52
C ASP A 339 37.36 -16.41 -17.60
N THR A 340 37.82 -16.90 -16.46
CA THR A 340 38.69 -18.09 -16.37
C THR A 340 37.92 -19.42 -16.26
N THR A 341 36.61 -19.35 -16.03
CA THR A 341 35.77 -20.54 -15.86
C THR A 341 35.64 -21.27 -17.19
N LYS A 342 35.79 -22.60 -17.14
CA LYS A 342 35.66 -23.48 -18.30
C LYS A 342 34.52 -24.47 -18.19
N ASP A 343 34.25 -24.90 -16.96
CA ASP A 343 33.23 -25.89 -16.67
C ASP A 343 32.20 -25.25 -15.75
N VAL A 344 30.89 -25.38 -16.09
CA VAL A 344 29.80 -24.70 -15.42
C VAL A 344 28.72 -25.69 -15.00
N LEU A 345 28.18 -25.55 -13.80
CA LEU A 345 26.91 -26.18 -13.44
C LEU A 345 25.79 -25.15 -13.59
N LEU A 346 24.86 -25.42 -14.51
CA LEU A 346 23.62 -24.66 -14.61
C LEU A 346 22.58 -25.23 -13.64
N GLU A 347 21.93 -24.36 -12.92
CA GLU A 347 20.82 -24.65 -12.02
C GLU A 347 19.53 -24.02 -12.52
N SER A 348 18.42 -24.74 -12.37
CA SER A 348 17.06 -24.21 -12.49
C SER A 348 16.21 -24.92 -11.43
N ALA A 349 15.74 -24.16 -10.41
CA ALA A 349 15.06 -24.75 -9.28
C ALA A 349 13.67 -24.13 -9.07
N TYR A 350 12.85 -24.84 -8.29
CA TYR A 350 11.62 -24.32 -7.72
C TYR A 350 11.78 -24.23 -6.20
N PHE A 351 11.82 -23.01 -5.69
CA PHE A 351 11.88 -22.74 -4.25
C PHE A 351 10.53 -22.30 -3.71
N ASN A 352 10.24 -22.68 -2.46
CA ASN A 352 9.01 -22.24 -1.80
C ASN A 352 8.99 -20.73 -1.61
N PRO A 353 7.99 -20.02 -2.15
CA PRO A 353 7.91 -18.54 -2.12
C PRO A 353 8.01 -17.94 -0.72
N THR A 354 7.40 -18.59 0.27
CA THR A 354 7.42 -18.11 1.66
C THR A 354 8.83 -18.16 2.28
N TRP A 355 9.62 -19.18 1.95
CA TRP A 355 10.99 -19.30 2.42
C TRP A 355 11.86 -18.20 1.81
N ILE A 356 11.80 -18.03 0.50
CA ILE A 356 12.59 -17.00 -0.19
C ILE A 356 12.23 -15.60 0.29
N ARG A 357 10.94 -15.27 0.40
CA ARG A 357 10.47 -13.98 0.90
C ARG A 357 10.98 -13.68 2.31
N LYS A 358 11.00 -14.68 3.21
CA LYS A 358 11.50 -14.50 4.58
C LYS A 358 13.00 -14.29 4.60
N SER A 359 13.77 -15.04 3.80
CA SER A 359 15.22 -14.89 3.68
C SER A 359 15.61 -13.55 3.07
N ALA A 360 15.02 -13.18 1.93
CA ALA A 360 15.27 -11.89 1.27
C ALA A 360 15.02 -10.72 2.21
N ARG A 361 13.89 -10.71 2.93
CA ARG A 361 13.56 -9.66 3.92
C ARG A 361 14.50 -9.64 5.11
N ARG A 362 14.92 -10.80 5.62
CA ARG A 362 15.85 -10.91 6.77
C ARG A 362 17.18 -10.26 6.46
N HIS A 363 17.66 -10.46 5.25
CA HIS A 363 18.95 -9.92 4.79
C HIS A 363 18.84 -8.56 4.12
N GLY A 364 17.64 -8.02 3.91
CA GLY A 364 17.41 -6.76 3.21
C GLY A 364 17.80 -6.81 1.73
N LEU A 365 17.78 -8.01 1.11
CA LEU A 365 18.14 -8.25 -0.26
C LEU A 365 16.90 -8.26 -1.17
N SER A 366 17.01 -7.56 -2.31
CA SER A 366 15.99 -7.58 -3.36
C SER A 366 16.71 -7.75 -4.70
N THR A 367 16.50 -8.89 -5.34
CA THR A 367 17.09 -9.24 -6.63
C THR A 367 16.00 -9.65 -7.61
N ASP A 368 16.29 -9.63 -8.91
CA ASP A 368 15.36 -10.11 -9.94
C ASP A 368 14.94 -11.57 -9.74
N ALA A 369 15.83 -12.39 -9.21
CA ALA A 369 15.55 -13.77 -8.86
C ALA A 369 14.61 -13.86 -7.64
N SER A 370 14.93 -13.16 -6.55
CA SER A 370 14.10 -13.16 -5.33
C SER A 370 12.71 -12.58 -5.58
N PHE A 371 12.62 -11.54 -6.42
CA PHE A 371 11.35 -10.94 -6.85
C PHE A 371 10.40 -11.96 -7.50
N ARG A 372 10.94 -12.87 -8.33
CA ARG A 372 10.17 -13.93 -8.99
C ARG A 372 9.86 -15.07 -8.05
N PHE A 373 10.86 -15.59 -7.34
CA PHE A 373 10.67 -16.71 -6.42
C PHE A 373 9.70 -16.39 -5.27
N GLU A 374 9.76 -15.19 -4.69
CA GLU A 374 8.87 -14.82 -3.58
C GLU A 374 7.40 -14.68 -3.98
N ARG A 375 7.12 -14.48 -5.27
CA ARG A 375 5.78 -14.45 -5.85
C ARG A 375 5.30 -15.82 -6.31
N GLY A 376 6.23 -16.73 -6.58
CA GLY A 376 5.99 -18.06 -7.10
C GLY A 376 6.30 -18.15 -8.60
N VAL A 377 7.27 -18.97 -8.96
CA VAL A 377 7.57 -19.31 -10.36
C VAL A 377 6.75 -20.53 -10.80
N ASP A 378 6.66 -20.76 -12.10
CA ASP A 378 6.04 -21.98 -12.64
C ASP A 378 6.80 -23.23 -12.16
N PRO A 379 6.18 -24.13 -11.35
CA PRO A 379 6.85 -25.32 -10.83
C PRO A 379 7.20 -26.36 -11.92
N ASN A 380 6.71 -26.19 -13.16
CA ASN A 380 6.97 -27.09 -14.27
C ASN A 380 7.92 -26.52 -15.33
N ALA A 381 8.34 -25.25 -15.19
CA ALA A 381 9.17 -24.59 -16.21
C ALA A 381 10.67 -24.86 -16.08
N GLN A 382 11.16 -25.48 -14.96
CA GLN A 382 12.59 -25.64 -14.68
C GLN A 382 13.33 -26.38 -15.77
N LEU A 383 12.79 -27.51 -16.25
CA LEU A 383 13.42 -28.31 -17.31
C LEU A 383 13.49 -27.57 -18.63
N TYR A 384 12.43 -26.82 -18.97
CA TYR A 384 12.41 -26.02 -20.18
C TYR A 384 13.47 -24.91 -20.13
N ALA A 385 13.49 -24.15 -19.06
CA ALA A 385 14.45 -23.05 -18.87
C ALA A 385 15.90 -23.57 -18.85
N LEU A 386 16.15 -24.69 -18.17
CA LEU A 386 17.48 -25.33 -18.13
C LEU A 386 17.96 -25.75 -19.51
N LYS A 387 17.08 -26.40 -20.30
CA LYS A 387 17.40 -26.82 -21.67
C LYS A 387 17.62 -25.63 -22.60
N CYS A 388 16.81 -24.56 -22.51
CA CYS A 388 17.04 -23.33 -23.24
C CYS A 388 18.42 -22.75 -22.97
N ALA A 389 18.77 -22.58 -21.67
CA ALA A 389 20.07 -22.03 -21.30
C ALA A 389 21.24 -22.90 -21.78
N ALA A 390 21.11 -24.23 -21.66
CA ALA A 390 22.14 -25.16 -22.14
C ALA A 390 22.32 -25.11 -23.67
N LEU A 391 21.23 -25.03 -24.44
CA LEU A 391 21.29 -24.87 -25.90
C LEU A 391 21.95 -23.55 -26.30
N MET A 392 21.59 -22.43 -25.65
CA MET A 392 22.23 -21.16 -25.87
C MET A 392 23.71 -21.18 -25.50
N ALA A 393 24.10 -21.84 -24.40
CA ALA A 393 25.48 -22.00 -24.01
C ALA A 393 26.28 -22.84 -25.04
N LYS A 394 25.66 -23.87 -25.64
CA LYS A 394 26.29 -24.63 -26.78
C LYS A 394 26.56 -23.71 -27.95
N GLU A 395 25.62 -22.86 -28.31
CA GLU A 395 25.73 -21.95 -29.46
C GLU A 395 26.72 -20.80 -29.18
N LEU A 396 26.61 -20.12 -28.03
CA LEU A 396 27.31 -18.87 -27.75
C LEU A 396 28.66 -19.04 -27.02
N ALA A 397 28.81 -20.17 -26.28
CA ALA A 397 30.04 -20.45 -25.54
C ALA A 397 30.72 -21.75 -25.99
N GLY A 398 30.29 -22.42 -27.02
CA GLY A 398 30.83 -23.69 -27.48
C GLY A 398 30.76 -24.83 -26.48
N ALA A 399 29.89 -24.70 -25.46
CA ALA A 399 29.75 -25.63 -24.36
C ALA A 399 29.31 -27.01 -24.80
N LYS A 400 29.73 -28.06 -24.06
CA LYS A 400 29.27 -29.43 -24.20
C LYS A 400 28.48 -29.87 -22.96
N VAL A 401 27.27 -30.39 -23.18
CA VAL A 401 26.45 -30.94 -22.09
C VAL A 401 27.10 -32.22 -21.60
N SER A 402 27.54 -32.25 -20.33
CA SER A 402 28.45 -33.29 -19.80
C SER A 402 27.90 -34.14 -18.65
N MET A 403 26.59 -34.12 -18.44
CA MET A 403 25.86 -35.06 -17.58
C MET A 403 24.39 -35.15 -18.00
N GLN A 404 23.73 -36.24 -17.60
CA GLN A 404 22.28 -36.30 -17.66
C GLN A 404 21.68 -35.21 -16.75
N ILE A 405 20.51 -34.63 -17.14
CA ILE A 405 19.84 -33.67 -16.25
C ILE A 405 19.52 -34.37 -14.93
N ALA A 406 20.05 -33.81 -13.84
CA ALA A 406 19.62 -34.16 -12.49
C ALA A 406 18.29 -33.44 -12.22
N ASP A 407 17.27 -34.22 -11.83
CA ASP A 407 15.95 -33.70 -11.47
C ASP A 407 15.47 -34.41 -10.21
N THR A 408 15.27 -33.67 -9.13
CA THR A 408 14.88 -34.23 -7.83
C THR A 408 13.39 -34.53 -7.71
N CYS A 409 12.57 -34.01 -8.62
CA CYS A 409 11.13 -34.25 -8.67
C CYS A 409 10.65 -34.29 -10.15
N PRO A 410 10.85 -35.45 -10.84
CA PRO A 410 10.55 -35.56 -12.26
C PRO A 410 9.07 -35.53 -12.59
N GLU A 411 8.21 -35.81 -11.62
CA GLU A 411 6.75 -35.74 -11.83
C GLU A 411 6.29 -34.29 -11.88
N PRO A 412 5.49 -33.93 -12.88
CA PRO A 412 4.98 -32.56 -13.01
C PRO A 412 4.01 -32.24 -11.88
N THR A 413 4.11 -31.02 -11.36
CA THR A 413 3.14 -30.48 -10.39
C THR A 413 1.78 -30.37 -11.08
N PRO A 414 0.72 -30.99 -10.50
CA PRO A 414 -0.60 -30.95 -11.10
C PRO A 414 -1.19 -29.53 -11.05
N GLY A 415 -2.03 -29.20 -12.06
CA GLY A 415 -2.81 -27.98 -12.04
C GLY A 415 -4.01 -28.04 -11.09
N PHE A 416 -4.73 -26.95 -10.95
CA PHE A 416 -5.87 -26.82 -10.05
C PHE A 416 -7.17 -27.20 -10.78
N PRO A 417 -7.91 -28.24 -10.32
CA PRO A 417 -9.20 -28.59 -10.92
C PRO A 417 -10.28 -27.60 -10.50
N VAL A 418 -11.03 -27.07 -11.45
CA VAL A 418 -12.11 -26.10 -11.22
C VAL A 418 -13.34 -26.48 -12.04
N GLU A 419 -14.51 -26.56 -11.38
CA GLU A 419 -15.82 -26.73 -12.01
C GLU A 419 -16.47 -25.38 -12.22
N LEU A 420 -16.64 -24.97 -13.49
CA LEU A 420 -17.21 -23.68 -13.87
C LEU A 420 -18.58 -23.88 -14.54
N LYS A 421 -19.66 -23.47 -13.87
CA LYS A 421 -21.01 -23.51 -14.43
C LYS A 421 -21.33 -22.22 -15.18
N TYR A 422 -21.91 -22.32 -16.38
CA TYR A 422 -22.33 -21.15 -17.16
C TYR A 422 -23.37 -20.30 -16.43
N ALA A 423 -24.32 -20.93 -15.73
CA ALA A 423 -25.29 -20.21 -14.91
C ALA A 423 -24.66 -19.42 -13.74
N TYR A 424 -23.50 -19.88 -13.22
CA TYR A 424 -22.74 -19.14 -12.23
C TYR A 424 -22.05 -17.91 -12.85
N VAL A 425 -21.48 -18.07 -14.05
CA VAL A 425 -20.87 -16.98 -14.83
C VAL A 425 -21.93 -15.89 -15.07
N ASP A 426 -23.05 -16.24 -15.69
CA ASP A 426 -24.13 -15.32 -16.02
C ASP A 426 -24.72 -14.64 -14.78
N GLY A 427 -24.90 -15.40 -13.67
CA GLY A 427 -25.45 -14.91 -12.44
C GLY A 427 -24.58 -13.89 -11.71
N LEU A 428 -23.26 -14.04 -11.78
CA LEU A 428 -22.31 -13.14 -11.11
C LEU A 428 -21.99 -11.92 -11.99
N VAL A 429 -21.89 -12.10 -13.30
CA VAL A 429 -21.65 -11.00 -14.27
C VAL A 429 -22.90 -10.13 -14.44
N GLY A 430 -24.08 -10.73 -14.32
CA GLY A 430 -25.36 -10.04 -14.52
C GLY A 430 -25.82 -9.95 -15.99
N GLN A 431 -25.05 -10.55 -16.91
CA GLN A 431 -25.42 -10.71 -18.32
C GLN A 431 -24.95 -12.06 -18.83
N HIS A 432 -25.53 -12.51 -19.93
CA HIS A 432 -25.14 -13.75 -20.57
C HIS A 432 -23.84 -13.61 -21.36
N ILE A 433 -22.84 -14.44 -21.05
CA ILE A 433 -21.62 -14.61 -21.85
C ILE A 433 -21.73 -15.92 -22.63
N PRO A 434 -21.62 -15.92 -23.97
CA PRO A 434 -21.73 -17.14 -24.78
C PRO A 434 -20.70 -18.19 -24.36
N ALA A 435 -21.10 -19.46 -24.31
CA ALA A 435 -20.22 -20.58 -23.92
C ALA A 435 -18.98 -20.68 -24.82
N GLU A 436 -19.10 -20.34 -26.10
CA GLU A 436 -17.99 -20.30 -27.02
C GLU A 436 -16.95 -19.24 -26.65
N THR A 437 -17.41 -18.06 -26.22
CA THR A 437 -16.53 -16.98 -25.72
C THR A 437 -15.80 -17.42 -24.46
N VAL A 438 -16.51 -18.02 -23.49
CA VAL A 438 -15.91 -18.56 -22.27
C VAL A 438 -14.85 -19.59 -22.61
N ARG A 439 -15.17 -20.55 -23.51
CA ARG A 439 -14.23 -21.56 -23.98
C ARG A 439 -13.00 -20.95 -24.62
N SER A 440 -13.19 -20.02 -25.56
CA SER A 440 -12.08 -19.33 -26.25
C SER A 440 -11.13 -18.64 -25.26
N ILE A 441 -11.68 -17.93 -24.27
CA ILE A 441 -10.88 -17.21 -23.28
C ILE A 441 -10.08 -18.19 -22.41
N VAL A 442 -10.72 -19.21 -21.80
CA VAL A 442 -10.00 -20.13 -20.92
C VAL A 442 -8.93 -20.92 -21.67
N THR A 443 -9.19 -21.28 -22.94
CA THR A 443 -8.20 -21.97 -23.78
C THR A 443 -7.03 -21.04 -24.14
N SER A 444 -7.28 -19.78 -24.46
CA SER A 444 -6.21 -18.80 -24.76
C SER A 444 -5.34 -18.48 -23.54
N LEU A 445 -5.86 -18.71 -22.32
CA LEU A 445 -5.11 -18.61 -21.05
C LEU A 445 -4.45 -19.94 -20.64
N GLU A 446 -4.34 -20.89 -21.56
CA GLU A 446 -3.72 -22.23 -21.35
C GLU A 446 -4.42 -23.09 -20.28
N MET A 447 -5.69 -22.83 -19.95
CA MET A 447 -6.47 -23.70 -19.07
C MET A 447 -6.93 -24.93 -19.88
N GLU A 448 -6.67 -26.12 -19.34
CA GLU A 448 -7.08 -27.39 -19.98
C GLU A 448 -8.56 -27.65 -19.71
N ILE A 449 -9.33 -27.86 -20.77
CA ILE A 449 -10.75 -28.31 -20.65
C ILE A 449 -10.76 -29.83 -20.64
N ARG A 450 -11.07 -30.45 -19.51
CA ARG A 450 -11.23 -31.91 -19.39
C ARG A 450 -12.57 -32.42 -19.86
N GLU A 451 -13.62 -31.73 -19.47
CA GLU A 451 -14.98 -32.06 -19.83
C GLU A 451 -15.77 -30.79 -20.14
N GLU A 452 -16.63 -30.87 -21.13
CA GLU A 452 -17.57 -29.82 -21.50
C GLU A 452 -18.97 -30.41 -21.67
N ASN A 453 -19.96 -29.75 -21.07
CA ASN A 453 -21.36 -30.11 -21.23
C ASN A 453 -22.25 -28.87 -21.29
N ALA A 454 -23.57 -29.07 -21.44
CA ALA A 454 -24.52 -27.95 -21.54
C ALA A 454 -24.60 -27.07 -20.27
N GLU A 455 -24.10 -27.53 -19.13
CA GLU A 455 -24.16 -26.80 -17.85
C GLU A 455 -22.87 -26.04 -17.56
N GLY A 456 -21.70 -26.45 -18.13
CA GLY A 456 -20.43 -25.81 -17.86
C GLY A 456 -19.20 -26.58 -18.29
N LEU A 457 -18.07 -26.21 -17.75
CA LEU A 457 -16.74 -26.72 -18.03
C LEU A 457 -16.11 -27.31 -16.78
N SER A 458 -15.43 -28.47 -16.91
CA SER A 458 -14.45 -28.97 -15.95
C SER A 458 -13.06 -28.59 -16.44
N LEU A 459 -12.36 -27.73 -15.68
CA LEU A 459 -11.10 -27.12 -16.05
C LEU A 459 -9.95 -27.64 -15.20
N VAL A 460 -8.74 -27.62 -15.76
CA VAL A 460 -7.51 -27.65 -15.00
C VAL A 460 -6.73 -26.36 -15.28
N VAL A 461 -6.64 -25.54 -14.24
CA VAL A 461 -5.87 -24.29 -14.28
C VAL A 461 -4.38 -24.62 -14.13
N PRO A 462 -3.48 -24.05 -14.96
CA PRO A 462 -2.05 -24.29 -14.87
C PRO A 462 -1.48 -23.92 -13.48
N PRO A 463 -0.49 -24.68 -12.96
CA PRO A 463 0.01 -24.46 -11.59
C PRO A 463 0.77 -23.16 -11.41
N TYR A 464 1.19 -22.48 -12.46
CA TYR A 464 1.78 -21.14 -12.40
C TYR A 464 0.75 -20.04 -12.06
N ARG A 465 -0.57 -20.31 -12.20
CA ARG A 465 -1.64 -19.42 -11.75
C ARG A 465 -2.03 -19.76 -10.31
N VAL A 466 -1.15 -19.40 -9.38
CA VAL A 466 -1.26 -19.71 -7.94
C VAL A 466 -2.50 -19.10 -7.28
N ASP A 467 -3.04 -18.04 -7.85
CA ASP A 467 -4.19 -17.27 -7.40
C ASP A 467 -5.53 -17.80 -7.95
N VAL A 468 -5.54 -18.63 -9.00
CA VAL A 468 -6.75 -19.09 -9.69
C VAL A 468 -7.07 -20.52 -9.33
N GLN A 469 -7.84 -20.71 -8.26
CA GLN A 469 -8.18 -22.03 -7.70
C GLN A 469 -9.68 -22.27 -7.52
N ARG A 470 -10.52 -21.26 -7.71
CA ARG A 470 -11.95 -21.30 -7.49
C ARG A 470 -12.72 -20.83 -8.74
N PRO A 471 -14.01 -21.16 -8.88
CA PRO A 471 -14.82 -20.68 -9.99
C PRO A 471 -14.87 -19.14 -10.14
N CYS A 472 -14.82 -18.41 -9.02
CA CYS A 472 -14.80 -16.95 -9.05
C CYS A 472 -13.48 -16.39 -9.58
N ASP A 473 -12.37 -17.08 -9.33
CA ASP A 473 -11.05 -16.66 -9.80
C ASP A 473 -10.94 -16.87 -11.33
N VAL A 474 -11.47 -18.01 -11.84
CA VAL A 474 -11.57 -18.25 -13.28
C VAL A 474 -12.50 -17.22 -13.94
N LEU A 475 -13.60 -16.87 -13.27
CA LEU A 475 -14.51 -15.84 -13.79
C LEU A 475 -13.85 -14.46 -13.85
N GLU A 476 -13.01 -14.11 -12.89
CA GLU A 476 -12.21 -12.88 -12.94
C GLU A 476 -11.29 -12.87 -14.17
N ASP A 477 -10.61 -13.98 -14.46
CA ASP A 477 -9.80 -14.13 -15.66
C ASP A 477 -10.64 -14.01 -16.96
N ILE A 478 -11.83 -14.58 -16.97
CA ILE A 478 -12.76 -14.42 -18.10
C ILE A 478 -13.14 -12.95 -18.28
N LEU A 479 -13.49 -12.25 -17.21
CA LEU A 479 -13.93 -10.85 -17.28
C LEU A 479 -12.82 -9.88 -17.71
N ARG A 480 -11.58 -10.08 -17.24
CA ARG A 480 -10.46 -9.22 -17.64
C ARG A 480 -10.14 -9.36 -19.15
N ILE A 481 -10.26 -10.56 -19.72
CA ILE A 481 -10.04 -10.80 -21.15
C ILE A 481 -11.29 -10.41 -21.97
N TYR A 482 -12.49 -10.72 -21.50
CA TYR A 482 -13.74 -10.28 -22.11
C TYR A 482 -13.83 -8.76 -22.18
N GLY A 483 -13.33 -8.09 -21.14
CA GLY A 483 -13.32 -6.64 -20.96
C GLY A 483 -14.46 -6.18 -20.03
N TYR A 484 -14.11 -5.62 -18.89
CA TYR A 484 -15.09 -5.09 -17.92
C TYR A 484 -16.02 -4.04 -18.53
N ASN A 485 -15.53 -3.26 -19.51
CA ASN A 485 -16.32 -2.24 -20.18
C ASN A 485 -17.36 -2.80 -21.16
N GLN A 486 -17.31 -4.10 -21.47
CA GLN A 486 -18.31 -4.80 -22.30
C GLN A 486 -19.54 -5.24 -21.49
N VAL A 487 -19.42 -5.21 -20.14
CA VAL A 487 -20.53 -5.54 -19.26
C VAL A 487 -21.49 -4.37 -19.18
N GLU A 488 -22.74 -4.59 -19.56
CA GLU A 488 -23.77 -3.55 -19.55
C GLU A 488 -24.13 -3.14 -18.12
N ILE A 489 -24.15 -1.85 -17.87
CA ILE A 489 -24.62 -1.31 -16.60
C ILE A 489 -26.16 -1.28 -16.62
N PRO A 490 -26.84 -2.05 -15.77
CA PRO A 490 -28.31 -2.05 -15.76
C PRO A 490 -28.87 -0.67 -15.37
N THR A 491 -29.90 -0.22 -16.07
CA THR A 491 -30.57 1.05 -15.79
C THR A 491 -31.48 0.98 -14.57
N THR A 492 -31.78 -0.23 -14.08
CA THR A 492 -32.68 -0.47 -12.93
C THR A 492 -32.00 -1.42 -11.94
N LEU A 493 -32.06 -1.06 -10.67
CA LEU A 493 -31.63 -1.93 -9.57
C LEU A 493 -32.85 -2.60 -8.95
N HIS A 494 -32.93 -3.92 -9.01
CA HIS A 494 -33.90 -4.70 -8.26
C HIS A 494 -33.28 -5.12 -6.93
N SER A 495 -33.68 -4.47 -5.84
CA SER A 495 -33.28 -4.90 -4.51
C SER A 495 -34.51 -5.12 -3.62
N SER A 496 -34.51 -6.17 -2.83
CA SER A 496 -35.42 -6.29 -1.71
C SER A 496 -34.92 -5.36 -0.60
N LEU A 497 -35.71 -4.32 -0.29
CA LEU A 497 -35.39 -3.46 0.85
C LEU A 497 -35.49 -4.31 2.11
N ALA A 498 -34.37 -4.67 2.67
CA ALA A 498 -34.26 -5.44 3.89
C ALA A 498 -34.94 -4.71 5.06
N VAL A 499 -35.38 -5.49 6.02
CA VAL A 499 -35.92 -4.98 7.30
C VAL A 499 -34.86 -4.09 7.96
N LYS A 500 -35.31 -2.91 8.46
CA LYS A 500 -34.43 -1.98 9.20
C LYS A 500 -33.78 -2.67 10.40
N GLY A 501 -32.49 -2.78 10.37
CA GLY A 501 -31.69 -3.40 11.43
C GLY A 501 -31.33 -2.46 12.58
N GLU A 502 -30.66 -2.97 13.60
CA GLU A 502 -30.09 -2.13 14.68
C GLU A 502 -29.07 -1.09 14.17
N PRO A 503 -28.18 -1.37 13.17
CA PRO A 503 -27.32 -0.36 12.58
C PRO A 503 -28.09 0.82 12.00
N ASP A 504 -29.20 0.60 11.29
CA ASP A 504 -30.02 1.67 10.71
C ASP A 504 -30.62 2.59 11.78
N LYS A 505 -31.03 2.03 12.92
CA LYS A 505 -31.50 2.81 14.06
C LYS A 505 -30.40 3.66 14.67
N SER A 506 -29.19 3.10 14.80
CA SER A 506 -28.01 3.81 15.28
C SER A 506 -27.67 5.00 14.39
N HIS A 507 -27.56 4.79 13.08
CA HIS A 507 -27.28 5.86 12.11
C HIS A 507 -28.34 6.96 12.09
N LYS A 508 -29.62 6.56 12.14
CA LYS A 508 -30.72 7.53 12.22
C LYS A 508 -30.62 8.40 13.49
N LEU A 509 -30.24 7.79 14.61
CA LEU A 509 -30.08 8.49 15.86
C LEU A 509 -28.84 9.38 15.86
N GLN A 510 -27.73 8.93 15.26
CA GLN A 510 -26.53 9.75 15.06
C GLN A 510 -26.87 11.01 14.25
N ASN A 511 -27.54 10.86 13.12
CA ASN A 511 -27.97 12.01 12.32
C ASN A 511 -28.85 12.98 13.11
N LEU A 512 -29.81 12.46 13.87
CA LEU A 512 -30.67 13.30 14.72
C LEU A 512 -29.88 14.12 15.76
N VAL A 513 -28.90 13.49 16.38
CA VAL A 513 -28.04 14.13 17.38
C VAL A 513 -27.06 15.08 16.70
N GLY A 514 -26.46 14.68 15.56
CA GLY A 514 -25.58 15.51 14.78
C GLY A 514 -26.27 16.80 14.31
N GLU A 515 -27.49 16.72 13.76
CA GLU A 515 -28.28 17.88 13.37
C GLU A 515 -28.59 18.81 14.55
N GLN A 516 -28.91 18.23 15.72
CA GLN A 516 -29.13 19.00 16.95
C GLN A 516 -27.85 19.75 17.38
N LEU A 517 -26.69 19.10 17.33
CA LEU A 517 -25.41 19.69 17.71
C LEU A 517 -24.99 20.79 16.73
N VAL A 518 -25.12 20.53 15.42
CA VAL A 518 -24.85 21.54 14.39
C VAL A 518 -25.77 22.75 14.55
N GLY A 519 -27.06 22.53 14.80
CA GLY A 519 -28.03 23.60 15.12
C GLY A 519 -27.67 24.38 16.38
N ALA A 520 -26.93 23.79 17.34
CA ALA A 520 -26.41 24.45 18.54
C ALA A 520 -25.00 25.07 18.33
N GLY A 521 -24.47 25.06 17.07
CA GLY A 521 -23.20 25.69 16.74
C GLY A 521 -21.97 24.80 16.92
N PHE A 522 -22.16 23.49 17.12
CA PHE A 522 -21.05 22.53 17.08
C PHE A 522 -20.64 22.23 15.66
N ARG A 523 -19.38 21.86 15.48
CA ARG A 523 -18.81 21.36 14.24
C ARG A 523 -18.39 19.91 14.41
N GLU A 524 -18.75 19.06 13.46
CA GLU A 524 -18.28 17.68 13.45
C GLU A 524 -16.80 17.65 13.08
N ILE A 525 -16.04 16.86 13.82
CA ILE A 525 -14.64 16.54 13.52
C ILE A 525 -14.49 15.04 13.33
N LEU A 526 -13.51 14.65 12.54
CA LEU A 526 -13.15 13.27 12.30
C LEU A 526 -11.64 13.13 12.47
N ASN A 527 -11.23 12.49 13.55
CA ASN A 527 -9.83 12.26 13.86
C ASN A 527 -9.43 10.81 13.56
N ASN A 528 -8.14 10.59 13.30
CA ASN A 528 -7.60 9.26 13.10
C ASN A 528 -7.80 8.40 14.37
N SER A 529 -8.14 7.12 14.16
CA SER A 529 -8.18 6.15 15.26
C SER A 529 -6.78 5.78 15.75
N LEU A 530 -5.77 5.93 14.89
CA LEU A 530 -4.36 5.81 15.26
C LEU A 530 -3.86 7.12 15.87
N GLN A 531 -3.14 7.02 16.96
CA GLN A 531 -2.56 8.16 17.65
C GLN A 531 -1.29 7.77 18.43
N ARG A 532 -0.65 8.77 19.03
CA ARG A 532 0.55 8.60 19.83
C ARG A 532 0.22 7.90 21.14
N GLY A 533 0.78 6.69 21.37
CA GLY A 533 0.58 5.93 22.61
C GLY A 533 1.10 6.65 23.85
N ALA A 534 2.10 7.53 23.74
CA ALA A 534 2.64 8.31 24.85
C ALA A 534 1.63 9.29 25.49
N TYR A 535 0.51 9.59 24.85
CA TYR A 535 -0.56 10.39 25.49
C TYR A 535 -1.15 9.73 26.74
N TYR A 536 -1.06 8.40 26.79
CA TYR A 536 -1.60 7.59 27.90
C TYR A 536 -0.59 7.34 29.03
N ASP A 537 0.65 7.82 28.88
CA ASP A 537 1.68 7.59 29.89
C ASP A 537 1.34 8.34 31.19
N GLY A 538 1.31 7.59 32.29
CA GLY A 538 0.99 8.11 33.62
C GLY A 538 -0.51 8.25 33.90
N LEU A 539 -1.41 7.86 32.99
CA LEU A 539 -2.85 7.84 33.24
C LEU A 539 -3.30 6.53 33.90
N GLU A 540 -4.15 6.65 34.92
CA GLU A 540 -4.76 5.51 35.61
C GLU A 540 -6.10 5.10 35.00
N SER A 541 -6.87 6.07 34.47
CA SER A 541 -8.17 5.81 33.85
C SER A 541 -8.04 5.17 32.46
N TYR A 542 -6.93 5.45 31.77
CA TYR A 542 -6.60 4.94 30.43
C TYR A 542 -5.16 4.46 30.42
N LYS A 543 -4.92 3.26 30.95
CA LYS A 543 -3.57 2.74 31.14
C LYS A 543 -2.88 2.41 29.82
N SER A 544 -1.59 2.72 29.70
CA SER A 544 -0.74 2.40 28.54
C SER A 544 -0.66 0.89 28.25
N GLU A 545 -0.83 0.02 29.26
CA GLU A 545 -0.88 -1.43 29.12
C GLU A 545 -2.12 -1.93 28.36
N ASN A 546 -3.20 -1.14 28.37
CA ASN A 546 -4.46 -1.43 27.72
C ASN A 546 -4.52 -0.90 26.27
N LEU A 547 -3.42 -0.34 25.76
CA LEU A 547 -3.34 0.12 24.36
C LEU A 547 -3.26 -1.04 23.38
N VAL A 548 -4.01 -0.93 22.30
CA VAL A 548 -3.81 -1.73 21.10
C VAL A 548 -2.65 -1.13 20.32
N LYS A 549 -1.45 -1.69 20.48
CA LYS A 549 -0.23 -1.21 19.81
C LYS A 549 -0.06 -1.85 18.46
N LEU A 550 0.37 -1.06 17.47
CA LEU A 550 0.72 -1.58 16.15
C LEU A 550 2.09 -2.27 16.19
N LEU A 551 2.21 -3.38 15.47
CA LEU A 551 3.47 -4.12 15.34
C LEU A 551 4.49 -3.33 14.52
N ASN A 552 4.04 -2.74 13.39
CA ASN A 552 4.87 -1.98 12.46
C ASN A 552 4.20 -0.63 12.17
N PRO A 553 4.28 0.36 13.08
CA PRO A 553 3.67 1.67 12.86
C PRO A 553 4.44 2.46 11.80
N LEU A 554 3.71 3.26 11.01
CA LEU A 554 4.31 4.16 10.03
C LEU A 554 5.14 5.28 10.69
N SER A 555 4.73 5.71 11.89
CA SER A 555 5.46 6.67 12.70
C SER A 555 5.16 6.44 14.18
N GLN A 556 5.97 7.04 15.07
CA GLN A 556 5.73 7.02 16.51
C GLN A 556 4.47 7.80 16.90
N ASP A 557 4.02 8.71 16.05
CA ASP A 557 2.80 9.48 16.27
C ASP A 557 1.52 8.70 15.95
N LEU A 558 1.64 7.57 15.26
CA LEU A 558 0.54 6.69 14.84
C LEU A 558 0.78 5.24 15.25
N ASN A 559 1.26 5.03 16.48
CA ASN A 559 1.69 3.70 16.93
C ASN A 559 0.66 2.90 17.73
N SER A 560 -0.49 3.50 18.05
CA SER A 560 -1.52 2.87 18.87
C SER A 560 -2.93 3.29 18.49
N LEU A 561 -3.92 2.42 18.73
CA LEU A 561 -5.33 2.78 18.61
C LEU A 561 -5.80 3.52 19.86
N ARG A 562 -6.66 4.51 19.69
CA ARG A 562 -7.19 5.37 20.73
C ARG A 562 -8.08 4.64 21.74
N GLN A 563 -7.88 4.87 23.05
CA GLN A 563 -8.79 4.42 24.12
C GLN A 563 -9.91 5.43 24.41
N THR A 564 -9.73 6.69 24.02
CA THR A 564 -10.70 7.78 24.19
C THR A 564 -10.66 8.73 23.02
N LEU A 565 -11.74 9.43 22.75
CA LEU A 565 -11.80 10.48 21.72
C LEU A 565 -11.10 11.77 22.15
N LEU A 566 -10.82 11.93 23.48
CA LEU A 566 -10.30 13.16 24.08
C LEU A 566 -9.11 13.75 23.31
N PHE A 567 -8.06 12.95 23.08
CA PHE A 567 -6.77 13.45 22.57
C PHE A 567 -6.87 13.95 21.12
N GLY A 568 -7.59 13.25 20.24
CA GLY A 568 -7.82 13.72 18.87
C GLY A 568 -8.56 15.07 18.83
N GLY A 569 -9.53 15.26 19.76
CA GLY A 569 -10.19 16.54 19.91
C GLY A 569 -9.26 17.64 20.44
N LEU A 570 -8.35 17.33 21.39
CA LEU A 570 -7.35 18.30 21.88
C LEU A 570 -6.35 18.69 20.78
N GLU A 571 -5.90 17.75 19.95
CA GLU A 571 -5.07 18.04 18.76
C GLU A 571 -5.79 18.99 17.79
N SER A 572 -7.07 18.71 17.53
CA SER A 572 -7.90 19.56 16.69
C SER A 572 -8.10 20.96 17.26
N ILE A 573 -8.27 21.09 18.59
CA ILE A 573 -8.38 22.37 19.28
C ILE A 573 -7.05 23.11 19.19
N SER A 574 -5.92 22.49 19.55
CA SER A 574 -4.58 23.08 19.50
C SER A 574 -4.27 23.63 18.10
N ARG A 575 -4.54 22.84 17.06
CA ARG A 575 -4.37 23.30 15.67
C ARG A 575 -5.22 24.51 15.33
N ASN A 576 -6.49 24.54 15.75
CA ASN A 576 -7.37 25.67 15.47
C ASN A 576 -6.96 26.93 16.26
N VAL A 577 -6.56 26.79 17.51
CA VAL A 577 -6.04 27.88 18.33
C VAL A 577 -4.79 28.50 17.71
N SER A 578 -3.86 27.67 17.20
CA SER A 578 -2.68 28.12 16.46
C SER A 578 -3.06 28.94 15.21
N HIS A 579 -4.18 28.63 14.58
CA HIS A 579 -4.75 29.37 13.45
C HIS A 579 -5.66 30.56 13.88
N LYS A 580 -5.58 30.98 15.14
CA LYS A 580 -6.34 32.14 15.69
C LYS A 580 -7.85 31.91 15.78
N ASN A 581 -8.30 30.67 15.89
CA ASN A 581 -9.69 30.29 16.11
C ASN A 581 -9.86 29.65 17.50
N PRO A 582 -9.93 30.43 18.61
CA PRO A 582 -9.95 29.87 19.96
C PRO A 582 -11.34 29.47 20.46
N ASN A 583 -12.42 29.93 19.84
CA ASN A 583 -13.80 29.73 20.31
C ASN A 583 -14.41 28.53 19.59
N LEU A 584 -14.37 27.35 20.19
CA LEU A 584 -14.64 26.09 19.50
C LEU A 584 -15.69 25.26 20.25
N ARG A 585 -16.57 24.63 19.48
CA ARG A 585 -17.48 23.56 19.88
C ARG A 585 -17.35 22.44 18.85
N PHE A 586 -16.84 21.32 19.27
CA PHE A 586 -16.62 20.15 18.44
C PHE A 586 -17.39 18.94 18.94
N PHE A 587 -17.79 18.07 18.02
CA PHE A 587 -18.25 16.74 18.36
C PHE A 587 -17.67 15.70 17.38
N GLU A 588 -17.53 14.48 17.85
CA GLU A 588 -17.04 13.34 17.06
C GLU A 588 -17.77 12.07 17.48
N PHE A 589 -18.28 11.34 16.50
CA PHE A 589 -18.67 9.95 16.67
C PHE A 589 -17.50 9.06 16.28
N GLY A 590 -17.09 8.16 17.15
CA GLY A 590 -15.92 7.31 16.85
C GLY A 590 -15.78 6.11 17.74
N ASN A 591 -15.03 5.14 17.27
CA ASN A 591 -14.64 3.95 18.01
C ASN A 591 -13.47 4.25 18.97
N CYS A 592 -13.55 3.66 20.15
CA CYS A 592 -12.48 3.59 21.13
C CYS A 592 -12.11 2.12 21.35
N TYR A 593 -10.82 1.86 21.51
CA TYR A 593 -10.28 0.50 21.50
C TYR A 593 -9.56 0.20 22.80
N LYS A 594 -9.66 -1.05 23.27
CA LYS A 594 -8.98 -1.47 24.50
C LYS A 594 -8.43 -2.88 24.33
N PHE A 595 -7.24 -3.09 24.84
CA PHE A 595 -6.63 -4.39 25.01
C PHE A 595 -6.68 -4.82 26.47
N GLU A 596 -7.06 -6.06 26.74
CA GLU A 596 -7.13 -6.64 28.09
C GLU A 596 -6.30 -7.93 28.11
N ALA A 597 -5.06 -7.83 28.59
CA ALA A 597 -4.11 -8.93 28.59
C ALA A 597 -4.63 -10.20 29.30
N GLU A 598 -5.42 -10.03 30.34
CA GLU A 598 -6.00 -11.13 31.13
C GLU A 598 -6.98 -12.02 30.32
N LYS A 599 -7.58 -11.46 29.27
CA LYS A 599 -8.49 -12.18 28.38
C LYS A 599 -7.77 -12.84 27.21
N ARG A 600 -6.46 -12.67 27.09
CA ARG A 600 -5.66 -13.26 26.02
C ARG A 600 -5.47 -14.75 26.28
N CYS A 601 -5.80 -15.58 25.27
CA CYS A 601 -5.49 -17.01 25.31
C CYS A 601 -3.97 -17.21 25.26
N PRO A 602 -3.33 -17.85 26.26
CA PRO A 602 -1.87 -17.99 26.34
C PRO A 602 -1.27 -18.81 25.20
N GLU A 603 -2.06 -19.70 24.60
CA GLU A 603 -1.61 -20.66 23.57
C GLU A 603 -1.50 -20.02 22.17
N ILE A 604 -1.94 -18.74 22.02
CA ILE A 604 -2.00 -18.09 20.72
C ILE A 604 -1.15 -16.83 20.73
N ILE A 605 -0.01 -16.89 20.04
CA ILE A 605 0.85 -15.74 19.83
C ILE A 605 0.45 -15.05 18.52
N PRO A 606 -0.05 -13.79 18.53
CA PRO A 606 -0.36 -13.07 17.31
C PRO A 606 0.86 -12.98 16.39
N GLY A 607 0.68 -13.36 15.12
CA GLY A 607 1.73 -13.36 14.11
C GLY A 607 2.58 -14.65 14.05
N VAL A 608 2.40 -15.60 14.98
CA VAL A 608 3.15 -16.87 15.01
C VAL A 608 2.25 -18.07 14.71
N SER A 609 0.98 -18.06 15.13
CA SER A 609 0.05 -19.13 14.80
C SER A 609 -0.77 -18.79 13.56
N SER A 610 -0.62 -19.62 12.52
CA SER A 610 -1.35 -19.50 11.24
C SER A 610 -2.71 -20.20 11.26
N SER A 611 -3.31 -20.42 12.43
CA SER A 611 -4.60 -21.08 12.50
C SER A 611 -5.69 -20.24 11.84
N ARG A 612 -6.33 -20.78 10.81
CA ARG A 612 -7.55 -20.25 10.19
C ARG A 612 -8.82 -20.77 10.88
N ASP A 613 -8.68 -21.46 12.00
CA ASP A 613 -9.80 -21.98 12.76
C ASP A 613 -10.60 -20.81 13.38
N PRO A 614 -11.92 -20.68 13.07
CA PRO A 614 -12.78 -19.62 13.59
C PRO A 614 -12.85 -19.58 15.13
N GLU A 615 -12.77 -20.72 15.80
CA GLU A 615 -12.77 -20.78 17.27
C GLU A 615 -11.48 -20.19 17.85
N VAL A 616 -10.32 -20.49 17.22
CA VAL A 616 -9.02 -19.94 17.61
C VAL A 616 -8.98 -18.43 17.38
N ILE A 617 -9.48 -17.95 16.23
CA ILE A 617 -9.56 -16.51 15.93
C ILE A 617 -10.42 -15.79 16.96
N LYS A 618 -11.56 -16.36 17.35
CA LYS A 618 -12.46 -15.79 18.36
C LYS A 618 -11.74 -15.59 19.70
N HIS A 619 -10.98 -16.57 20.18
CA HIS A 619 -10.22 -16.47 21.43
C HIS A 619 -9.08 -15.44 21.38
N VAL A 620 -8.48 -15.22 20.21
CA VAL A 620 -7.50 -14.14 20.03
C VAL A 620 -8.16 -12.78 20.17
N LEU A 621 -9.36 -12.62 19.61
CA LEU A 621 -10.09 -11.36 19.60
C LEU A 621 -10.75 -11.04 20.95
N ASP A 622 -10.97 -12.01 21.83
CA ASP A 622 -11.57 -11.79 23.15
C ASP A 622 -10.76 -10.79 24.03
N ALA A 623 -9.45 -10.64 23.78
CA ALA A 623 -8.61 -9.68 24.45
C ALA A 623 -8.78 -8.23 23.94
N TYR A 624 -9.50 -8.03 22.87
CA TYR A 624 -9.69 -6.72 22.25
C TYR A 624 -11.16 -6.31 22.33
N SER A 625 -11.41 -5.07 22.68
CA SER A 625 -12.75 -4.51 22.66
C SER A 625 -12.81 -3.23 21.84
N GLU A 626 -13.96 -3.00 21.23
CA GLU A 626 -14.27 -1.83 20.44
C GLU A 626 -15.63 -1.29 20.88
N ASP A 627 -15.63 -0.05 21.34
CA ASP A 627 -16.83 0.64 21.81
C ASP A 627 -17.02 1.96 21.07
N TYR A 628 -18.24 2.24 20.65
CA TYR A 628 -18.60 3.44 19.90
C TYR A 628 -19.03 4.55 20.85
N HIS A 629 -18.42 5.72 20.72
CA HIS A 629 -18.61 6.86 21.60
C HIS A 629 -19.02 8.11 20.83
N LEU A 630 -19.61 9.08 21.55
CA LEU A 630 -19.78 10.46 21.11
C LEU A 630 -19.00 11.37 22.04
N GLY A 631 -17.96 12.02 21.51
CA GLY A 631 -17.20 13.06 22.21
C GLY A 631 -17.74 14.46 21.91
N LEU A 632 -17.81 15.33 22.93
CA LEU A 632 -18.10 16.74 22.78
C LEU A 632 -17.01 17.58 23.44
N TRP A 633 -16.57 18.64 22.78
CA TRP A 633 -15.57 19.59 23.30
C TRP A 633 -16.10 21.00 23.18
N CYS A 634 -15.92 21.79 24.25
CA CYS A 634 -16.23 23.22 24.28
C CYS A 634 -15.05 23.98 24.87
N THR A 635 -14.63 25.08 24.24
CA THR A 635 -13.54 25.94 24.73
C THR A 635 -13.70 27.38 24.24
N GLY A 636 -13.07 28.33 24.90
CA GLY A 636 -13.08 29.75 24.57
C GLY A 636 -14.38 30.44 24.93
N LYS A 637 -14.80 31.40 24.15
CA LYS A 637 -16.01 32.19 24.39
C LYS A 637 -17.27 31.52 23.82
N ARG A 638 -18.30 31.48 24.62
CA ARG A 638 -19.64 31.08 24.20
C ARG A 638 -20.24 32.13 23.25
N VAL A 639 -20.09 33.39 23.62
CA VAL A 639 -20.52 34.54 22.81
C VAL A 639 -19.39 35.57 22.78
N SER A 640 -19.00 35.98 21.57
CA SER A 640 -18.01 37.06 21.43
C SER A 640 -18.71 38.39 21.63
N GLY A 641 -18.02 39.29 22.36
CA GLY A 641 -18.53 40.62 22.64
C GLY A 641 -18.89 41.43 21.41
N SER A 642 -19.96 42.18 21.52
CA SER A 642 -20.45 43.12 20.51
C SER A 642 -20.96 44.39 21.20
N TRP A 643 -21.41 45.34 20.42
CA TRP A 643 -22.04 46.55 20.96
C TRP A 643 -23.31 46.26 21.80
N ALA A 644 -23.98 45.15 21.52
CA ALA A 644 -25.25 44.76 22.15
C ALA A 644 -25.08 43.66 23.24
N HIS A 645 -23.91 43.06 23.34
CA HIS A 645 -23.71 41.88 24.18
C HIS A 645 -22.26 41.83 24.72
N PRO A 646 -22.05 41.61 26.00
CA PRO A 646 -20.70 41.37 26.55
C PRO A 646 -20.15 40.03 26.11
N ASP A 647 -18.83 39.87 26.29
CA ASP A 647 -18.20 38.54 26.17
C ASP A 647 -18.81 37.57 27.20
N GLU A 648 -19.06 36.38 26.79
CA GLU A 648 -19.50 35.26 27.63
C GLU A 648 -18.63 34.06 27.44
N GLU A 649 -17.97 33.60 28.48
CA GLU A 649 -17.10 32.44 28.45
C GLU A 649 -17.92 31.14 28.40
N THR A 650 -17.37 30.13 27.75
CA THR A 650 -17.90 28.76 27.79
C THR A 650 -17.82 28.20 29.21
N SER A 651 -18.80 27.41 29.59
CA SER A 651 -18.87 26.86 30.96
C SER A 651 -19.19 25.37 30.95
N PHE A 652 -18.88 24.72 32.08
CA PHE A 652 -19.29 23.34 32.35
C PHE A 652 -20.82 23.16 32.26
N ALA A 653 -21.58 24.17 32.72
CA ALA A 653 -23.03 24.15 32.69
C ALA A 653 -23.59 24.13 31.25
N GLU A 654 -22.94 24.82 30.32
CA GLU A 654 -23.27 24.77 28.89
C GLU A 654 -23.07 23.35 28.32
N LEU A 655 -21.90 22.73 28.55
CA LEU A 655 -21.64 21.36 28.08
C LEU A 655 -22.66 20.38 28.69
N LYS A 656 -22.95 20.50 30.01
CA LYS A 656 -23.95 19.67 30.68
C LYS A 656 -25.34 19.82 30.09
N ALA A 657 -25.75 21.03 29.72
CA ALA A 657 -27.06 21.27 29.07
C ALA A 657 -27.15 20.56 27.72
N HIS A 658 -26.08 20.62 26.90
CA HIS A 658 -26.06 19.89 25.61
C HIS A 658 -26.13 18.39 25.81
N VAL A 659 -25.39 17.81 26.75
CA VAL A 659 -25.43 16.35 27.05
C VAL A 659 -26.83 15.94 27.52
N ILE A 660 -27.44 16.69 28.45
CA ILE A 660 -28.79 16.38 28.93
C ILE A 660 -29.81 16.49 27.79
N ASN A 661 -29.68 17.50 26.94
CA ASN A 661 -30.57 17.67 25.79
C ASN A 661 -30.46 16.50 24.82
N ILE A 662 -29.25 15.99 24.56
CA ILE A 662 -29.02 14.80 23.74
C ILE A 662 -29.71 13.58 24.36
N LEU A 663 -29.49 13.31 25.66
CA LEU A 663 -30.08 12.18 26.38
C LEU A 663 -31.61 12.26 26.36
N CYS A 664 -32.19 13.42 26.66
CA CYS A 664 -33.65 13.63 26.61
C CYS A 664 -34.21 13.48 25.20
N ARG A 665 -33.54 14.07 24.18
CA ARG A 665 -33.96 13.99 22.77
C ARG A 665 -33.93 12.56 22.22
N THR A 666 -32.96 11.76 22.66
CA THR A 666 -32.84 10.35 22.26
C THR A 666 -33.80 9.43 22.99
N GLY A 667 -34.48 9.92 24.04
CA GLY A 667 -35.52 9.18 24.77
C GLY A 667 -35.16 8.76 26.19
N VAL A 668 -34.09 9.25 26.79
CA VAL A 668 -33.75 9.02 28.20
C VAL A 668 -34.28 10.19 29.03
N PRO A 669 -35.39 10.05 29.76
CA PRO A 669 -35.96 11.13 30.53
C PRO A 669 -35.04 11.61 31.63
N PHE A 670 -35.00 12.92 31.92
CA PHE A 670 -34.16 13.53 32.98
C PHE A 670 -34.32 12.80 34.32
N GLY A 671 -35.54 12.47 34.72
CA GLY A 671 -35.79 11.77 35.96
C GLY A 671 -35.26 10.31 36.07
N MET A 672 -34.70 9.77 35.01
CA MET A 672 -34.01 8.48 34.99
C MET A 672 -32.49 8.62 35.10
N LEU A 673 -31.96 9.83 35.01
CA LEU A 673 -30.56 10.10 35.14
C LEU A 673 -30.14 10.14 36.60
N VAL A 674 -29.01 9.53 36.90
CA VAL A 674 -28.34 9.59 38.20
C VAL A 674 -27.00 10.28 38.00
N PHE A 675 -26.76 11.30 38.80
CA PHE A 675 -25.54 12.09 38.77
C PHE A 675 -24.65 11.64 39.93
N ALA A 676 -23.36 11.50 39.69
CA ALA A 676 -22.35 11.15 40.67
C ALA A 676 -21.03 11.85 40.30
N ASP A 677 -20.16 12.03 41.30
CA ASP A 677 -18.82 12.55 41.06
C ASP A 677 -17.99 11.55 40.26
N GLY A 678 -17.26 12.04 39.26
CA GLY A 678 -16.28 11.27 38.53
C GLY A 678 -14.92 11.29 39.25
N GLN A 679 -14.10 10.29 38.94
CA GLN A 679 -12.75 10.13 39.50
C GLN A 679 -11.67 9.96 38.44
N SER A 680 -12.00 10.22 37.18
CA SER A 680 -11.04 10.04 36.08
C SER A 680 -9.96 11.14 36.14
N ASP A 681 -8.71 10.73 36.05
CA ASP A 681 -7.53 11.59 36.07
C ASP A 681 -7.32 12.47 34.85
N ILE A 682 -8.15 12.27 33.81
CA ILE A 682 -8.18 13.18 32.65
C ILE A 682 -8.89 14.50 32.97
N PHE A 683 -9.57 14.59 34.08
CA PHE A 683 -10.34 15.78 34.50
C PHE A 683 -9.83 16.34 35.84
N ASP A 684 -9.83 17.66 35.99
CA ASP A 684 -9.69 18.31 37.31
C ASP A 684 -10.95 18.15 38.17
N LYS A 685 -12.11 18.20 37.50
CA LYS A 685 -13.42 17.89 38.09
C LYS A 685 -14.29 17.23 37.04
N SER A 686 -14.96 16.13 37.39
CA SER A 686 -15.85 15.42 36.50
C SER A 686 -17.17 15.04 37.13
N LEU A 687 -18.16 14.82 36.28
CA LEU A 687 -19.51 14.38 36.57
C LEU A 687 -19.80 13.11 35.77
N LEU A 688 -20.27 12.07 36.46
CA LEU A 688 -20.81 10.87 35.87
C LEU A 688 -22.33 10.99 35.70
N ILE A 689 -22.81 10.66 34.55
CA ILE A 689 -24.24 10.48 34.25
C ILE A 689 -24.50 9.00 34.03
N GLN A 690 -25.32 8.44 34.89
CA GLN A 690 -25.63 7.00 34.91
C GLN A 690 -27.13 6.74 34.77
N THR A 691 -27.48 5.55 34.34
CA THR A 691 -28.84 5.02 34.47
C THR A 691 -29.11 4.64 35.92
N ARG A 692 -30.39 4.46 36.29
CA ARG A 692 -30.77 3.97 37.64
C ARG A 692 -30.12 2.63 38.00
N ASN A 693 -29.73 1.83 37.01
CA ASN A 693 -29.06 0.55 37.23
C ASN A 693 -27.55 0.66 37.30
N GLY A 694 -26.99 1.86 37.44
CA GLY A 694 -25.56 2.12 37.57
C GLY A 694 -24.75 2.01 36.27
N LYS A 695 -25.38 1.85 35.09
CA LYS A 695 -24.63 1.87 33.82
C LYS A 695 -24.24 3.29 33.45
N MET A 696 -22.98 3.52 33.17
CA MET A 696 -22.43 4.82 32.78
C MET A 696 -22.89 5.18 31.36
N LEU A 697 -23.61 6.30 31.23
CA LEU A 697 -24.04 6.89 29.96
C LEU A 697 -23.04 7.91 29.44
N CYS A 698 -22.51 8.73 30.35
CA CYS A 698 -21.58 9.81 30.02
C CYS A 698 -20.66 10.09 31.20
N GLU A 699 -19.40 10.36 30.91
CA GLU A 699 -18.50 11.07 31.82
C GLU A 699 -18.15 12.41 31.17
N MET A 700 -18.17 13.48 31.97
CA MET A 700 -17.89 14.83 31.49
C MET A 700 -17.21 15.67 32.55
N GLY A 701 -16.36 16.59 32.11
CA GLY A 701 -15.61 17.40 33.09
C GLY A 701 -14.81 18.53 32.47
N ILE A 702 -14.02 19.16 33.32
CA ILE A 702 -12.98 20.12 32.93
C ILE A 702 -11.70 19.32 32.73
N VAL A 703 -11.16 19.32 31.52
CA VAL A 703 -9.92 18.60 31.20
C VAL A 703 -8.79 19.06 32.09
N SER A 704 -8.00 18.12 32.61
CA SER A 704 -6.95 18.43 33.57
C SER A 704 -5.89 19.37 33.00
N ARG A 705 -5.42 20.30 33.86
CA ARG A 705 -4.41 21.30 33.45
C ARG A 705 -3.15 20.62 32.89
N GLN A 706 -2.72 19.52 33.49
CA GLN A 706 -1.55 18.75 33.05
C GLN A 706 -1.69 18.21 31.64
N LEU A 707 -2.90 17.78 31.23
CA LEU A 707 -3.16 17.33 29.86
C LEU A 707 -3.20 18.50 28.89
N LEU A 708 -3.85 19.63 29.25
CA LEU A 708 -3.90 20.81 28.41
C LEU A 708 -2.51 21.33 28.07
N GLU A 709 -1.59 21.34 29.04
CA GLU A 709 -0.18 21.73 28.85
C GLU A 709 0.54 20.85 27.84
N LYS A 710 0.25 19.54 27.77
CA LYS A 710 0.82 18.64 26.75
C LYS A 710 0.40 19.02 25.32
N PHE A 711 -0.74 19.72 25.16
CA PHE A 711 -1.27 20.17 23.88
C PHE A 711 -1.12 21.69 23.66
N GLU A 712 -0.33 22.37 24.50
CA GLU A 712 -0.08 23.82 24.42
C GLU A 712 -1.38 24.65 24.46
N LEU A 713 -2.31 24.23 25.33
CA LEU A 713 -3.62 24.87 25.51
C LEU A 713 -3.67 25.60 26.86
N ASP A 714 -3.89 26.92 26.80
CA ASP A 714 -4.03 27.78 27.98
C ASP A 714 -5.47 27.91 28.49
N ALA A 715 -6.42 27.89 27.54
CA ALA A 715 -7.84 28.02 27.86
C ALA A 715 -8.42 26.71 28.40
N PRO A 716 -9.38 26.76 29.34
CA PRO A 716 -10.06 25.57 29.82
C PRO A 716 -10.81 24.89 28.65
N VAL A 717 -10.71 23.56 28.60
CA VAL A 717 -11.47 22.71 27.68
C VAL A 717 -12.44 21.87 28.49
N TYR A 718 -13.69 21.89 28.12
CA TYR A 718 -14.75 21.07 28.69
C TYR A 718 -14.98 19.89 27.74
N PHE A 719 -14.92 18.67 28.24
CA PHE A 719 -15.08 17.44 27.45
C PHE A 719 -16.17 16.55 28.02
N ALA A 720 -16.95 15.93 27.15
CA ALA A 720 -17.92 14.90 27.51
C ALA A 720 -17.74 13.68 26.61
N ASP A 721 -17.76 12.51 27.21
CA ASP A 721 -17.69 11.21 26.58
C ASP A 721 -18.98 10.42 26.80
N LEU A 722 -19.81 10.28 25.77
CA LEU A 722 -21.05 9.51 25.81
C LEU A 722 -20.83 8.12 25.22
N ARG A 723 -21.19 7.11 25.98
CA ARG A 723 -21.14 5.70 25.55
C ARG A 723 -22.35 5.35 24.71
N TRP A 724 -22.17 5.37 23.39
CA TRP A 724 -23.26 5.24 22.44
C TRP A 724 -24.01 3.91 22.56
N LYS A 725 -23.29 2.80 22.73
CA LYS A 725 -23.88 1.46 22.92
C LYS A 725 -24.77 1.39 24.17
N VAL A 726 -24.35 2.01 25.26
CA VAL A 726 -25.15 2.05 26.50
C VAL A 726 -26.39 2.91 26.32
N LEU A 727 -26.26 4.03 25.60
CA LEU A 727 -27.41 4.88 25.24
C LEU A 727 -28.43 4.08 24.41
N MET A 728 -28.00 3.41 23.35
CA MET A 728 -28.86 2.59 22.49
C MET A 728 -29.59 1.48 23.28
N GLN A 729 -28.90 0.82 24.21
CA GLN A 729 -29.50 -0.17 25.10
C GLN A 729 -30.55 0.44 26.03
N SER A 730 -30.30 1.66 26.53
CA SER A 730 -31.18 2.35 27.48
C SER A 730 -32.49 2.79 26.84
N ILE A 731 -32.49 3.06 25.53
CA ILE A 731 -33.69 3.50 24.79
C ILE A 731 -34.44 2.36 24.06
N LYS A 732 -33.87 1.15 24.04
CA LYS A 732 -34.42 0.01 23.26
C LYS A 732 -35.91 -0.27 23.51
N ASN A 733 -36.36 -0.15 24.75
CA ASN A 733 -37.74 -0.45 25.18
C ASN A 733 -38.58 0.82 25.45
N GLN A 734 -38.05 2.00 25.10
CA GLN A 734 -38.75 3.26 25.33
C GLN A 734 -39.88 3.42 24.33
N LYS A 735 -41.07 3.79 24.83
CA LYS A 735 -42.25 4.10 24.00
C LYS A 735 -42.53 5.60 24.09
N VAL A 736 -42.60 6.27 22.97
CA VAL A 736 -43.08 7.65 22.90
C VAL A 736 -44.56 7.64 23.22
N SER A 737 -44.96 8.40 24.22
CA SER A 737 -46.35 8.56 24.60
C SER A 737 -46.74 10.03 24.53
N TYR A 738 -47.87 10.30 23.89
CA TYR A 738 -48.44 11.63 23.88
C TYR A 738 -49.12 11.91 25.20
N ARG A 739 -48.94 13.12 25.77
CA ARG A 739 -49.75 13.64 26.87
C ARG A 739 -50.23 15.04 26.49
N GLU A 740 -51.48 15.32 26.77
CA GLU A 740 -52.00 16.67 26.61
C GLU A 740 -51.31 17.63 27.56
N ILE A 741 -51.02 18.84 27.05
CA ILE A 741 -50.52 19.95 27.87
C ILE A 741 -51.59 20.29 28.90
N SER A 742 -51.16 20.48 30.16
CA SER A 742 -52.09 20.84 31.23
C SER A 742 -52.81 22.18 30.89
N LYS A 743 -54.14 22.17 31.04
CA LYS A 743 -55.01 23.36 30.89
C LYS A 743 -54.95 24.27 32.10
N PHE A 744 -54.36 23.82 33.21
CA PHE A 744 -54.30 24.53 34.48
C PHE A 744 -52.93 25.24 34.63
N PRO A 745 -52.90 26.51 35.08
CA PRO A 745 -51.66 27.25 35.23
C PRO A 745 -50.76 26.65 36.29
N ALA A 746 -49.44 26.71 36.00
CA ALA A 746 -48.42 26.42 36.99
C ALA A 746 -48.25 27.60 37.95
N VAL A 747 -47.84 27.29 39.18
CA VAL A 747 -47.59 28.27 40.22
C VAL A 747 -46.10 28.25 40.56
N SER A 748 -45.46 29.40 40.48
CA SER A 748 -44.02 29.59 40.82
C SER A 748 -43.87 30.14 42.22
N ARG A 749 -42.95 29.61 43.06
CA ARG A 749 -42.61 30.07 44.42
C ARG A 749 -41.11 30.04 44.59
N ASP A 750 -40.57 31.10 45.12
CA ASP A 750 -39.17 31.30 45.37
C ASP A 750 -38.84 31.11 46.86
N LEU A 751 -37.71 30.54 47.15
CA LEU A 751 -37.11 30.47 48.47
C LEU A 751 -35.66 30.86 48.38
N ALA A 752 -35.24 31.73 49.29
CA ALA A 752 -33.83 32.00 49.52
C ALA A 752 -33.36 31.11 50.67
N LEU A 753 -32.52 30.16 50.42
CA LEU A 753 -32.06 29.15 51.34
C LEU A 753 -30.60 29.42 51.70
N LEU A 754 -30.37 29.74 52.99
CA LEU A 754 -29.05 29.84 53.57
C LEU A 754 -28.59 28.44 53.98
N VAL A 755 -27.49 27.96 53.40
CA VAL A 755 -26.96 26.60 53.61
C VAL A 755 -25.45 26.65 53.80
N ASP A 756 -24.86 25.57 54.32
CA ASP A 756 -23.42 25.43 54.40
C ASP A 756 -22.79 25.38 52.99
N GLU A 757 -21.57 25.89 52.83
CA GLU A 757 -20.85 25.89 51.56
C GLU A 757 -20.74 24.50 50.91
N SER A 758 -20.67 23.43 51.73
CA SER A 758 -20.62 22.05 51.31
C SER A 758 -21.90 21.50 50.70
N VAL A 759 -23.04 22.19 50.86
CA VAL A 759 -24.35 21.72 50.36
C VAL A 759 -24.44 21.99 48.87
N GLU A 760 -24.62 20.93 48.11
CA GLU A 760 -24.82 21.01 46.68
C GLU A 760 -26.28 21.21 46.33
N PHE A 761 -26.57 21.93 45.22
CA PHE A 761 -27.93 22.14 44.73
C PHE A 761 -28.68 20.82 44.44
N GLY A 762 -27.99 19.79 43.95
CA GLY A 762 -28.57 18.48 43.71
C GLY A 762 -29.17 17.82 44.95
N GLN A 763 -28.67 18.12 46.16
CA GLN A 763 -29.24 17.64 47.42
C GLN A 763 -30.59 18.31 47.69
N ILE A 764 -30.69 19.63 47.45
CA ILE A 764 -31.93 20.38 47.57
C ILE A 764 -32.97 19.84 46.60
N GLU A 765 -32.60 19.68 45.35
CA GLU A 765 -33.47 19.15 44.30
C GLU A 765 -33.99 17.74 44.64
N LYS A 766 -33.13 16.83 45.08
CA LYS A 766 -33.46 15.47 45.49
C LYS A 766 -34.48 15.46 46.64
N ILE A 767 -34.24 16.28 47.69
CA ILE A 767 -35.15 16.40 48.84
C ILE A 767 -36.49 16.95 48.39
N ALA A 768 -36.50 17.97 47.52
CA ALA A 768 -37.72 18.59 47.03
C ALA A 768 -38.58 17.58 46.27
N TYR A 769 -38.04 16.83 45.32
CA TYR A 769 -38.75 15.80 44.56
C TYR A 769 -39.16 14.58 45.43
N GLN A 770 -38.41 14.28 46.49
CA GLN A 770 -38.83 13.25 47.44
C GLN A 770 -40.00 13.70 48.35
N THR A 771 -40.03 15.00 48.66
CA THR A 771 -41.04 15.61 49.52
C THR A 771 -42.36 15.80 48.78
N GLU A 772 -42.34 16.28 47.54
CA GLU A 772 -43.53 16.47 46.73
C GLU A 772 -43.37 15.78 45.36
N LYS A 773 -43.90 14.58 45.22
CA LYS A 773 -43.72 13.72 44.05
C LYS A 773 -44.74 13.96 42.91
N LYS A 774 -45.86 14.61 43.22
CA LYS A 774 -46.99 14.72 42.27
C LYS A 774 -47.13 16.11 41.66
N LEU A 775 -47.05 17.12 42.47
CA LEU A 775 -47.37 18.50 42.09
C LEU A 775 -46.12 19.33 41.76
N LEU A 776 -44.94 18.92 42.23
CA LEU A 776 -43.68 19.61 41.91
C LEU A 776 -43.24 19.20 40.49
N ARG A 777 -43.15 20.18 39.59
CA ARG A 777 -42.77 20.00 38.18
C ARG A 777 -41.29 20.30 37.92
N ALA A 778 -40.80 21.36 38.57
CA ALA A 778 -39.41 21.76 38.41
C ALA A 778 -38.89 22.46 39.68
N VAL A 779 -37.59 22.33 39.89
CA VAL A 779 -36.78 23.04 40.88
C VAL A 779 -35.67 23.73 40.14
N ASN A 780 -35.63 25.07 40.16
CA ASN A 780 -34.67 25.83 39.39
C ASN A 780 -33.81 26.67 40.33
N LEU A 781 -32.49 26.61 40.12
CA LEU A 781 -31.58 27.54 40.81
C LEU A 781 -31.41 28.75 39.92
N PHE A 782 -31.74 29.96 40.42
CA PHE A 782 -31.63 31.18 39.59
C PHE A 782 -30.62 32.18 40.13
N ASP A 783 -30.17 32.04 41.41
CA ASP A 783 -29.07 32.84 41.93
C ASP A 783 -28.29 32.07 43.01
N VAL A 784 -26.98 32.30 43.10
CA VAL A 784 -26.06 31.80 44.11
C VAL A 784 -25.28 32.99 44.67
N TYR A 785 -25.50 33.30 45.94
CA TYR A 785 -24.79 34.38 46.56
C TYR A 785 -23.79 33.86 47.58
N GLU A 786 -22.49 34.20 47.37
CA GLU A 786 -21.36 33.93 48.26
C GLU A 786 -20.68 35.26 48.52
N GLY A 787 -20.96 35.91 49.65
CA GLY A 787 -20.43 37.24 49.88
C GLY A 787 -20.40 37.66 51.36
N LYS A 788 -19.78 38.82 51.60
CA LYS A 788 -19.45 39.31 52.92
C LYS A 788 -20.63 39.52 53.89
N ASN A 789 -21.87 39.51 53.39
CA ASN A 789 -23.06 39.68 54.18
C ASN A 789 -23.69 38.34 54.66
N LEU A 790 -22.98 37.22 54.48
CA LEU A 790 -23.39 35.91 54.99
C LEU A 790 -22.53 35.48 56.18
N PRO A 791 -23.06 34.61 57.05
CA PRO A 791 -22.24 33.96 58.08
C PRO A 791 -21.07 33.18 57.41
N GLN A 792 -19.94 33.13 58.05
CA GLN A 792 -18.75 32.43 57.53
C GLN A 792 -19.04 30.96 57.33
N GLY A 793 -18.65 30.40 56.18
CA GLY A 793 -18.88 29.00 55.79
C GLY A 793 -20.30 28.75 55.27
N LYS A 794 -21.09 29.81 54.99
CA LYS A 794 -22.45 29.66 54.40
C LYS A 794 -22.57 30.35 53.07
N LYS A 795 -23.43 29.80 52.19
CA LYS A 795 -23.87 30.39 50.91
C LYS A 795 -25.41 30.45 50.86
N SER A 796 -25.92 31.31 50.01
CA SER A 796 -27.38 31.42 49.78
C SER A 796 -27.74 30.97 48.39
N TYR A 797 -28.64 30.01 48.29
CA TYR A 797 -29.29 29.60 47.05
C TYR A 797 -30.67 30.25 46.90
N ALA A 798 -30.89 30.95 45.80
CA ALA A 798 -32.22 31.38 45.38
C ALA A 798 -32.87 30.32 44.51
N VAL A 799 -33.84 29.62 45.02
CA VAL A 799 -34.43 28.43 44.40
C VAL A 799 -35.88 28.69 44.07
N ASN A 800 -36.26 28.43 42.82
CA ASN A 800 -37.60 28.53 42.30
C ASN A 800 -38.26 27.15 42.21
N PHE A 801 -39.45 26.98 42.79
CA PHE A 801 -40.23 25.75 42.73
C PHE A 801 -41.47 25.98 41.89
N ILE A 802 -41.65 25.14 40.85
CA ILE A 802 -42.78 25.17 39.96
C ILE A 802 -43.73 24.05 40.33
N LEU A 803 -44.94 24.43 40.77
CA LEU A 803 -46.00 23.53 41.17
C LEU A 803 -47.16 23.54 40.15
N GLN A 804 -47.68 22.38 39.76
CA GLN A 804 -48.79 22.26 38.84
C GLN A 804 -49.60 20.94 39.05
N ASP A 805 -50.91 21.06 39.01
CA ASP A 805 -51.81 19.93 39.00
C ASP A 805 -52.45 19.84 37.57
N ASP A 806 -52.42 18.67 36.97
CA ASP A 806 -52.97 18.44 35.62
C ASP A 806 -54.49 18.34 35.61
N SER A 807 -55.14 18.23 36.78
CA SER A 807 -56.55 18.05 36.92
C SER A 807 -57.34 19.28 37.45
N LYS A 808 -56.62 20.23 38.03
CA LYS A 808 -57.25 21.42 38.65
C LYS A 808 -56.24 22.54 38.92
N THR A 809 -56.71 23.74 39.08
CA THR A 809 -55.93 24.89 39.58
C THR A 809 -55.58 24.72 41.03
N LEU A 810 -54.31 24.94 41.41
CA LEU A 810 -53.88 24.88 42.84
C LEU A 810 -54.40 26.09 43.60
N ASN A 811 -54.91 25.83 44.80
CA ASN A 811 -55.30 26.90 45.70
C ASN A 811 -54.21 27.28 46.71
N ASP A 812 -54.29 28.52 47.26
CA ASP A 812 -53.26 29.06 48.14
C ASP A 812 -52.99 28.16 49.40
N LYS A 813 -53.96 27.52 49.94
CA LYS A 813 -53.78 26.58 51.10
C LYS A 813 -52.93 25.39 50.69
N GLN A 814 -53.12 24.81 49.52
CA GLN A 814 -52.36 23.68 49.01
C GLN A 814 -50.94 24.10 48.76
N ILE A 815 -50.75 25.25 48.11
CA ILE A 815 -49.41 25.79 47.78
C ILE A 815 -48.63 26.04 49.09
N THR A 816 -49.21 26.76 50.08
CA THR A 816 -48.60 27.05 51.35
C THR A 816 -48.23 25.76 52.13
N THR A 817 -49.11 24.78 52.10
CA THR A 817 -48.86 23.49 52.81
C THR A 817 -47.65 22.77 52.14
N ILE A 818 -47.52 22.77 50.81
CA ILE A 818 -46.41 22.14 50.09
C ILE A 818 -45.13 22.89 50.39
N MET A 819 -45.16 24.21 50.30
CA MET A 819 -43.96 25.04 50.55
C MET A 819 -43.47 24.88 52.01
N GLN A 820 -44.38 24.85 52.97
CA GLN A 820 -44.02 24.59 54.42
C GLN A 820 -43.37 23.20 54.56
N LYS A 821 -43.88 22.17 53.94
CA LYS A 821 -43.28 20.82 53.94
C LYS A 821 -41.91 20.83 53.34
N LEU A 822 -41.71 21.48 52.20
CA LEU A 822 -40.42 21.61 51.53
C LEU A 822 -39.40 22.30 52.43
N VAL A 823 -39.77 23.44 53.03
CA VAL A 823 -38.89 24.16 53.95
C VAL A 823 -38.54 23.27 55.14
N GLN A 824 -39.52 22.61 55.77
CA GLN A 824 -39.28 21.74 56.93
C GLN A 824 -38.32 20.59 56.60
N GLN A 825 -38.42 19.97 55.44
CA GLN A 825 -37.52 18.88 55.05
C GLN A 825 -36.12 19.39 54.70
N LEU A 826 -36.00 20.52 54.03
CA LEU A 826 -34.73 21.15 53.71
C LEU A 826 -33.99 21.58 54.98
N THR A 827 -34.72 22.19 55.93
CA THR A 827 -34.16 22.52 57.25
C THR A 827 -33.72 21.29 58.01
N LYS A 828 -34.55 20.24 58.04
CA LYS A 828 -34.26 19.00 58.77
C LYS A 828 -33.03 18.25 58.23
N GLN A 829 -32.88 18.18 56.89
CA GLN A 829 -31.87 17.34 56.25
C GLN A 829 -30.59 18.09 55.94
N LEU A 830 -30.65 19.38 55.64
CA LEU A 830 -29.49 20.18 55.19
C LEU A 830 -29.20 21.35 56.15
N GLY A 831 -29.97 21.50 57.22
CA GLY A 831 -29.78 22.69 58.07
C GLY A 831 -30.12 24.02 57.39
N ALA A 832 -30.92 23.96 56.28
CA ALA A 832 -31.25 25.14 55.50
C ALA A 832 -32.11 26.11 56.30
N GLU A 833 -31.73 27.39 56.30
CA GLU A 833 -32.47 28.50 56.93
C GLU A 833 -33.07 29.38 55.82
N LEU A 834 -34.28 29.91 56.08
CA LEU A 834 -34.89 30.91 55.17
C LEU A 834 -34.23 32.25 55.39
N ARG A 835 -33.76 32.87 54.29
CA ARG A 835 -33.19 34.23 54.32
C ARG A 835 -34.23 35.27 54.05
#